data_3a48ac802bc1bfab84bf57aa393de78d
#
_entry.id   3a48ac802bc1bfab84bf57aa393de78d
#
_cell.length_a   1.000
_cell.length_b   1.000
_cell.length_c   1.000
_cell.angle_alpha   90.00
_cell.angle_beta   90.00
_cell.angle_gamma   90.00
#
_symmetry.space_group_name_H-M   'P 1'
#
loop_
_entity.id
_entity.type
_entity.pdbx_description
1 polymer ?
#
loop_
_entity_poly.entity_id
_entity_poly.type
_entity_poly.pdbx_seq_one_letter_code
_entity_poly.pdbx_strand_id
1 'polypeptide(L)'
;MNLRTFIERPVLSAVISITIVVVGIIGLFSLPVEQYPDIAPPTIMVSTTYYGASAETLQKSVIAPLEEAINGVEDMTYMTSSATNSGSVSITVYFKQGTDPDMAAVNVQNRVSRATGQLPAEVTQVGVTTSKRQTSILQMFSLYSPDDSYDENFLSNYISINLKPQILRISGVGDLMIMGGEYSMRVWMKPDVMAQYKLIPSDITGVLAEQNIESATGSFGENSDETYQYTMKYTGRLITPEEFGDIVIRSTDNGEVLKLKDVADIQLGQDSYAYHGGMDGHPGVSCMVFQTAGSNATEVNQNIDKLLEEASKDLPKGVELTQMMSSNDFLFASIHEVVKTLIEAIILVILVVYVFLQDFRSTLIPLVGIVVSLVGTFAFMAIAGFSINLLTLFALVLVIGTVVDDAIIVVEAVQARFDVGYRSSYMASIDAMKGISNAVITSSLVFMAVFIPVSFVGGTSGTFYTQFGLTMAVAVGISAINALTLSPALCALLLKPYINEDGTQKNNFAARFRKAFNSAFDMMVDKYKTIVLFFIKRRWLTWSLLACSVVLLVLLMNNTKTSLVPDEDQGVIFVNVSTAAGSSLTTTDKVMERIEKRLIEIPQLKHVQKVAGYGLLAGQGSSFGMLILKLKPWDERPGDEDNVQSVIGQVYARTAD
;
A
#
# COMPACT_ATOMS: atom_id res chain seq x y z
N MET A 1 -38.16 -18.92 17.84
CA MET A 1 -37.71 -17.94 18.87
C MET A 1 -38.92 -17.11 19.29
N ASN A 2 -39.19 -16.95 20.57
CA ASN A 2 -40.39 -16.23 21.00
C ASN A 2 -40.07 -14.72 21.02
N LEU A 3 -40.23 -14.03 19.88
CA LEU A 3 -39.92 -12.61 19.72
C LEU A 3 -40.64 -11.71 20.76
N ARG A 4 -41.75 -12.20 21.31
CA ARG A 4 -42.47 -11.53 22.37
C ARG A 4 -41.62 -11.25 23.61
N THR A 5 -40.67 -12.15 23.94
CA THR A 5 -39.79 -12.00 25.09
C THR A 5 -38.92 -10.74 25.00
N PHE A 6 -38.48 -10.34 23.83
CA PHE A 6 -37.65 -9.15 23.61
C PHE A 6 -38.44 -7.85 23.80
N ILE A 7 -39.74 -7.86 23.45
CA ILE A 7 -40.63 -6.72 23.66
C ILE A 7 -41.02 -6.62 25.12
N GLU A 8 -41.25 -7.76 25.79
CA GLU A 8 -41.57 -7.81 27.22
C GLU A 8 -40.38 -7.44 28.12
N ARG A 9 -39.16 -7.67 27.65
CA ARG A 9 -37.92 -7.37 28.37
C ARG A 9 -37.00 -6.48 27.56
N PRO A 10 -37.31 -5.19 27.37
CA PRO A 10 -36.57 -4.30 26.51
C PRO A 10 -35.10 -4.11 26.98
N VAL A 11 -34.86 -4.27 28.29
CA VAL A 11 -33.50 -4.24 28.84
C VAL A 11 -32.61 -5.36 28.26
N LEU A 12 -33.19 -6.55 28.04
CA LEU A 12 -32.46 -7.68 27.45
C LEU A 12 -32.02 -7.33 26.02
N SER A 13 -32.91 -6.75 25.21
CA SER A 13 -32.61 -6.31 23.84
C SER A 13 -31.54 -5.23 23.83
N ALA A 14 -31.63 -4.25 24.73
CA ALA A 14 -30.64 -3.19 24.87
C ALA A 14 -29.25 -3.75 25.27
N VAL A 15 -29.18 -4.68 26.22
CA VAL A 15 -27.92 -5.31 26.66
C VAL A 15 -27.24 -6.05 25.50
N ILE A 16 -28.01 -6.82 24.71
CA ILE A 16 -27.46 -7.51 23.54
C ILE A 16 -26.83 -6.51 22.56
N SER A 17 -27.56 -5.45 22.21
CA SER A 17 -27.08 -4.44 21.26
C SER A 17 -25.90 -3.64 21.80
N ILE A 18 -25.91 -3.28 23.08
CA ILE A 18 -24.77 -2.61 23.74
C ILE A 18 -23.54 -3.54 23.75
N THR A 19 -23.72 -4.83 24.00
CA THR A 19 -22.61 -5.80 23.97
C THR A 19 -22.01 -5.89 22.56
N ILE A 20 -22.85 -5.94 21.51
CA ILE A 20 -22.40 -5.94 20.12
C ILE A 20 -21.58 -4.66 19.82
N VAL A 21 -22.06 -3.49 20.26
CA VAL A 21 -21.36 -2.21 20.07
C VAL A 21 -20.02 -2.19 20.82
N VAL A 22 -19.98 -2.63 22.07
CA VAL A 22 -18.74 -2.64 22.88
C VAL A 22 -17.69 -3.56 22.24
N VAL A 23 -18.08 -4.77 21.86
CA VAL A 23 -17.17 -5.70 21.16
C VAL A 23 -16.75 -5.14 19.79
N GLY A 24 -17.67 -4.48 19.08
CA GLY A 24 -17.38 -3.80 17.83
C GLY A 24 -16.38 -2.65 17.96
N ILE A 25 -16.48 -1.85 19.02
CA ILE A 25 -15.51 -0.77 19.32
C ILE A 25 -14.13 -1.37 19.62
N ILE A 26 -14.06 -2.44 20.42
CA ILE A 26 -12.80 -3.14 20.68
C ILE A 26 -12.21 -3.67 19.36
N GLY A 27 -13.05 -4.28 18.50
CA GLY A 27 -12.66 -4.72 17.17
C GLY A 27 -12.09 -3.58 16.33
N LEU A 28 -12.78 -2.43 16.28
CA LEU A 28 -12.38 -1.25 15.50
C LEU A 28 -10.94 -0.79 15.86
N PHE A 29 -10.60 -0.73 17.13
CA PHE A 29 -9.26 -0.31 17.57
C PHE A 29 -8.18 -1.39 17.42
N SER A 30 -8.56 -2.65 17.25
CA SER A 30 -7.61 -3.76 17.07
C SER A 30 -7.31 -4.09 15.61
N LEU A 31 -8.12 -3.59 14.66
CA LEU A 31 -7.97 -3.88 13.25
C LEU A 31 -6.81 -3.12 12.63
N PRO A 32 -5.96 -3.77 11.81
CA PRO A 32 -4.98 -3.08 10.99
C PRO A 32 -5.67 -2.23 9.93
N VAL A 33 -5.04 -1.12 9.57
CA VAL A 33 -5.52 -0.20 8.53
C VAL A 33 -4.60 -0.33 7.33
N GLU A 34 -5.17 -0.67 6.18
CA GLU A 34 -4.44 -0.95 4.94
C GLU A 34 -5.20 -0.36 3.74
N GLN A 35 -4.51 -0.15 2.62
CA GLN A 35 -5.18 0.34 1.40
C GLN A 35 -6.07 -0.75 0.79
N TYR A 36 -5.51 -1.94 0.64
CA TYR A 36 -6.17 -3.14 0.14
C TYR A 36 -5.87 -4.32 1.05
N PRO A 37 -6.68 -5.38 1.02
CA PRO A 37 -6.33 -6.63 1.69
C PRO A 37 -4.95 -7.13 1.27
N ASP A 38 -4.23 -7.80 2.16
CA ASP A 38 -2.94 -8.42 1.80
C ASP A 38 -3.16 -9.53 0.76
N ILE A 39 -2.89 -9.19 -0.49
CA ILE A 39 -3.03 -10.06 -1.65
C ILE A 39 -1.69 -10.42 -2.27
N ALA A 40 -0.62 -9.73 -1.87
CA ALA A 40 0.70 -9.97 -2.41
C ALA A 40 1.25 -11.30 -1.86
N PRO A 41 1.60 -12.26 -2.74
CA PRO A 41 2.27 -13.45 -2.28
C PRO A 41 3.61 -13.08 -1.64
N PRO A 42 4.06 -13.79 -0.59
CA PRO A 42 5.38 -13.57 -0.05
C PRO A 42 6.45 -13.74 -1.12
N THR A 43 7.42 -12.84 -1.14
CA THR A 43 8.54 -12.89 -2.08
C THR A 43 9.86 -12.87 -1.35
N ILE A 44 10.80 -13.67 -1.84
CA ILE A 44 12.18 -13.70 -1.36
C ILE A 44 13.07 -13.26 -2.51
N MET A 45 13.86 -12.24 -2.26
CA MET A 45 14.83 -11.72 -3.24
C MET A 45 16.23 -12.25 -2.92
N VAL A 46 16.87 -12.82 -3.94
CA VAL A 46 18.27 -13.24 -3.91
C VAL A 46 19.05 -12.29 -4.82
N SER A 47 20.07 -11.65 -4.30
CA SER A 47 20.86 -10.67 -5.06
C SER A 47 22.36 -10.88 -4.85
N THR A 48 23.11 -10.60 -5.90
CA THR A 48 24.59 -10.57 -5.87
C THR A 48 25.10 -9.67 -6.99
N THR A 49 26.38 -9.35 -6.94
CA THR A 49 27.05 -8.56 -7.97
C THR A 49 28.32 -9.28 -8.43
N TYR A 50 28.53 -9.32 -9.74
CA TYR A 50 29.76 -9.76 -10.37
C TYR A 50 30.32 -8.61 -11.21
N TYR A 51 31.17 -7.81 -10.61
CA TYR A 51 31.72 -6.61 -11.25
C TYR A 51 32.45 -6.95 -12.54
N GLY A 52 32.12 -6.19 -13.62
CA GLY A 52 32.73 -6.35 -14.95
C GLY A 52 32.16 -7.48 -15.79
N ALA A 53 31.22 -8.29 -15.28
CA ALA A 53 30.56 -9.31 -16.07
C ALA A 53 29.41 -8.75 -16.90
N SER A 54 29.27 -9.26 -18.14
CA SER A 54 28.11 -8.97 -18.99
C SER A 54 26.87 -9.73 -18.50
N ALA A 55 25.68 -9.24 -18.87
CA ALA A 55 24.42 -9.93 -18.56
C ALA A 55 24.38 -11.37 -19.06
N GLU A 56 24.98 -11.65 -20.24
CA GLU A 56 25.08 -13.02 -20.77
C GLU A 56 25.99 -13.92 -19.91
N THR A 57 27.11 -13.38 -19.44
CA THR A 57 28.00 -14.10 -18.52
C THR A 57 27.28 -14.40 -17.21
N LEU A 58 26.60 -13.41 -16.64
CA LEU A 58 25.82 -13.57 -15.40
C LEU A 58 24.73 -14.63 -15.54
N GLN A 59 24.01 -14.63 -16.65
CA GLN A 59 22.97 -15.62 -16.92
C GLN A 59 23.53 -17.05 -16.84
N LYS A 60 24.70 -17.29 -17.45
CA LYS A 60 25.30 -18.63 -17.54
C LYS A 60 26.03 -19.04 -16.27
N SER A 61 26.78 -18.13 -15.64
CA SER A 61 27.68 -18.47 -14.54
C SER A 61 27.12 -18.24 -13.15
N VAL A 62 26.07 -17.42 -13.01
CA VAL A 62 25.50 -17.05 -11.70
C VAL A 62 24.02 -17.43 -11.61
N ILE A 63 23.20 -16.97 -12.57
CA ILE A 63 21.75 -17.18 -12.52
C ILE A 63 21.43 -18.67 -12.68
N ALA A 64 21.96 -19.34 -13.71
CA ALA A 64 21.61 -20.72 -13.96
C ALA A 64 21.89 -21.67 -12.79
N PRO A 65 23.07 -21.66 -12.12
CA PRO A 65 23.31 -22.46 -10.93
C PRO A 65 22.40 -22.12 -9.75
N LEU A 66 22.10 -20.82 -9.53
CA LEU A 66 21.22 -20.39 -8.47
C LEU A 66 19.77 -20.81 -8.73
N GLU A 67 19.27 -20.62 -9.94
CA GLU A 67 17.91 -21.05 -10.32
C GLU A 67 17.74 -22.56 -10.18
N GLU A 68 18.72 -23.35 -10.64
CA GLU A 68 18.71 -24.81 -10.49
C GLU A 68 18.63 -25.23 -9.02
N ALA A 69 19.41 -24.58 -8.16
CA ALA A 69 19.40 -24.89 -6.74
C ALA A 69 18.11 -24.43 -6.03
N ILE A 70 17.58 -23.27 -6.37
CA ILE A 70 16.36 -22.71 -5.76
C ILE A 70 15.12 -23.45 -6.25
N ASN A 71 15.13 -23.95 -7.47
CA ASN A 71 13.99 -24.63 -8.06
C ASN A 71 13.49 -25.79 -7.17
N GLY A 72 12.18 -25.84 -6.94
CA GLY A 72 11.56 -26.83 -6.07
C GLY A 72 11.67 -26.54 -4.57
N VAL A 73 11.89 -25.29 -4.17
CA VAL A 73 11.65 -24.84 -2.78
C VAL A 73 10.17 -25.01 -2.45
N GLU A 74 9.86 -25.46 -1.23
CA GLU A 74 8.51 -25.70 -0.76
C GLU A 74 7.63 -24.45 -0.92
N ASP A 75 6.40 -24.65 -1.39
CA ASP A 75 5.40 -23.61 -1.67
C ASP A 75 5.80 -22.55 -2.71
N MET A 76 6.93 -22.69 -3.40
CA MET A 76 7.28 -21.84 -4.52
C MET A 76 6.27 -22.00 -5.66
N THR A 77 5.86 -20.89 -6.26
CA THR A 77 4.99 -20.86 -7.45
C THR A 77 5.80 -20.69 -8.72
N TYR A 78 6.64 -19.67 -8.77
CA TYR A 78 7.56 -19.38 -9.87
C TYR A 78 8.70 -18.49 -9.36
N MET A 79 9.70 -18.25 -10.19
CA MET A 79 10.76 -17.28 -9.97
C MET A 79 11.03 -16.47 -11.23
N THR A 80 11.53 -15.27 -11.05
CA THR A 80 11.98 -14.39 -12.12
C THR A 80 13.41 -13.94 -11.83
N SER A 81 14.23 -13.90 -12.86
CA SER A 81 15.63 -13.50 -12.74
C SER A 81 15.95 -12.35 -13.67
N SER A 82 16.81 -11.46 -13.21
CA SER A 82 17.30 -10.31 -13.99
C SER A 82 18.82 -10.21 -13.86
N ALA A 83 19.47 -9.99 -14.98
CA ALA A 83 20.90 -9.70 -15.06
C ALA A 83 21.14 -8.42 -15.84
N THR A 84 22.08 -7.60 -15.39
CA THR A 84 22.43 -6.34 -16.02
C THR A 84 23.89 -6.33 -16.50
N ASN A 85 24.20 -5.51 -17.51
CA ASN A 85 25.58 -5.34 -17.97
C ASN A 85 26.48 -4.55 -16.99
N SER A 86 25.89 -4.05 -15.89
CA SER A 86 26.64 -3.49 -14.77
C SER A 86 27.11 -4.54 -13.75
N GLY A 87 26.82 -5.83 -14.01
CA GLY A 87 27.24 -6.91 -13.14
C GLY A 87 26.24 -7.29 -12.05
N SER A 88 25.05 -6.66 -11.98
CA SER A 88 24.06 -6.95 -10.97
C SER A 88 23.14 -8.11 -11.36
N VAL A 89 22.86 -8.98 -10.38
CA VAL A 89 21.93 -10.11 -10.50
C VAL A 89 20.86 -10.00 -9.42
N SER A 90 19.61 -10.20 -9.80
CA SER A 90 18.50 -10.37 -8.86
C SER A 90 17.60 -11.52 -9.27
N ILE A 91 17.25 -12.39 -8.33
CA ILE A 91 16.29 -13.48 -8.51
C ILE A 91 15.18 -13.28 -7.49
N THR A 92 13.95 -13.11 -7.96
CA THR A 92 12.78 -12.99 -7.10
C THR A 92 12.01 -14.31 -7.12
N VAL A 93 11.87 -14.92 -5.97
CA VAL A 93 11.13 -16.18 -5.76
C VAL A 93 9.77 -15.86 -5.17
N TYR A 94 8.71 -16.30 -5.85
CA TYR A 94 7.31 -16.07 -5.46
C TYR A 94 6.73 -17.33 -4.82
N PHE A 95 6.03 -17.13 -3.71
CA PHE A 95 5.42 -18.21 -2.93
C PHE A 95 3.89 -18.18 -3.01
N LYS A 96 3.24 -19.25 -2.56
CA LYS A 96 1.79 -19.27 -2.40
C LYS A 96 1.37 -18.27 -1.31
N GLN A 97 0.19 -17.70 -1.45
CA GLN A 97 -0.40 -16.87 -0.40
C GLN A 97 -0.56 -17.68 0.90
N GLY A 98 -0.21 -17.08 2.04
CA GLY A 98 -0.23 -17.72 3.35
C GLY A 98 1.03 -18.51 3.71
N THR A 99 2.06 -18.56 2.83
CA THR A 99 3.37 -19.12 3.18
C THR A 99 4.08 -18.22 4.20
N ASP A 100 4.69 -18.82 5.22
CA ASP A 100 5.50 -18.10 6.21
C ASP A 100 6.76 -17.51 5.55
N PRO A 101 6.93 -16.17 5.51
CA PRO A 101 8.05 -15.54 4.85
C PRO A 101 9.41 -15.85 5.51
N ASP A 102 9.43 -16.11 6.82
CA ASP A 102 10.66 -16.43 7.54
C ASP A 102 11.18 -17.82 7.16
N MET A 103 10.28 -18.80 7.14
CA MET A 103 10.61 -20.16 6.69
C MET A 103 10.98 -20.20 5.21
N ALA A 104 10.27 -19.44 4.37
CA ALA A 104 10.60 -19.30 2.95
C ALA A 104 12.01 -18.76 2.75
N ALA A 105 12.40 -17.70 3.48
CA ALA A 105 13.74 -17.12 3.41
C ALA A 105 14.82 -18.12 3.84
N VAL A 106 14.60 -18.85 4.94
CA VAL A 106 15.52 -19.90 5.41
C VAL A 106 15.68 -21.01 4.37
N ASN A 107 14.58 -21.46 3.77
CA ASN A 107 14.60 -22.51 2.74
C ASN A 107 15.35 -22.06 1.48
N VAL A 108 15.11 -20.83 1.01
CA VAL A 108 15.84 -20.25 -0.13
C VAL A 108 17.33 -20.10 0.20
N GLN A 109 17.66 -19.54 1.38
CA GLN A 109 19.05 -19.36 1.81
C GLN A 109 19.82 -20.69 1.89
N ASN A 110 19.17 -21.75 2.40
CA ASN A 110 19.76 -23.09 2.43
C ASN A 110 20.07 -23.63 1.02
N ARG A 111 19.21 -23.34 0.04
CA ARG A 111 19.42 -23.72 -1.35
C ARG A 111 20.53 -22.90 -2.00
N VAL A 112 20.53 -21.58 -1.80
CA VAL A 112 21.57 -20.67 -2.26
C VAL A 112 22.95 -21.11 -1.73
N SER A 113 23.04 -21.44 -0.43
CA SER A 113 24.30 -21.89 0.19
C SER A 113 24.88 -23.16 -0.46
N ARG A 114 24.03 -24.06 -0.98
CA ARG A 114 24.50 -25.25 -1.71
C ARG A 114 25.09 -24.90 -3.08
N ALA A 115 24.56 -23.86 -3.73
CA ALA A 115 25.05 -23.42 -5.03
C ALA A 115 26.33 -22.58 -4.94
N THR A 116 26.69 -22.03 -3.77
CA THR A 116 27.83 -21.10 -3.60
C THR A 116 29.14 -21.69 -4.13
N GLY A 117 29.34 -22.99 -3.96
CA GLY A 117 30.57 -23.67 -4.46
C GLY A 117 30.65 -23.79 -5.99
N GLN A 118 29.57 -23.50 -6.72
CA GLN A 118 29.53 -23.54 -8.19
C GLN A 118 29.63 -22.13 -8.81
N LEU A 119 29.61 -21.09 -7.96
CA LEU A 119 29.67 -19.70 -8.41
C LEU A 119 31.15 -19.27 -8.62
N PRO A 120 31.39 -18.26 -9.49
CA PRO A 120 32.71 -17.63 -9.63
C PRO A 120 33.23 -17.11 -8.30
N ALA A 121 34.58 -17.14 -8.16
CA ALA A 121 35.24 -16.71 -6.93
C ALA A 121 34.92 -15.26 -6.55
N GLU A 122 34.81 -14.38 -7.54
CA GLU A 122 34.48 -12.97 -7.37
C GLU A 122 33.04 -12.79 -6.79
N VAL A 123 32.10 -13.62 -7.23
CA VAL A 123 30.72 -13.62 -6.70
C VAL A 123 30.68 -14.14 -5.26
N THR A 124 31.49 -15.18 -4.97
CA THR A 124 31.56 -15.72 -3.59
C THR A 124 32.24 -14.76 -2.62
N GLN A 125 33.17 -13.94 -3.09
CA GLN A 125 33.81 -12.89 -2.27
C GLN A 125 32.84 -11.76 -1.92
N VAL A 126 32.02 -11.32 -2.89
CA VAL A 126 30.94 -10.32 -2.66
C VAL A 126 29.85 -10.93 -1.78
N GLY A 127 29.54 -12.20 -2.01
CA GLY A 127 28.48 -12.93 -1.34
C GLY A 127 27.14 -12.86 -2.08
N VAL A 128 26.27 -13.82 -1.75
CA VAL A 128 24.88 -13.86 -2.23
C VAL A 128 23.96 -13.55 -1.06
N THR A 129 23.19 -12.49 -1.17
CA THR A 129 22.28 -12.04 -0.13
C THR A 129 20.86 -12.52 -0.41
N THR A 130 20.14 -12.89 0.65
CA THR A 130 18.74 -13.29 0.60
C THR A 130 17.94 -12.37 1.51
N SER A 131 16.94 -11.68 0.98
CA SER A 131 16.11 -10.74 1.72
C SER A 131 14.63 -11.04 1.57
N LYS A 132 13.89 -10.83 2.66
CA LYS A 132 12.41 -10.84 2.66
C LYS A 132 11.92 -9.48 2.20
N ARG A 133 11.65 -9.34 0.93
CA ARG A 133 11.26 -8.07 0.36
C ARG A 133 10.04 -8.25 -0.53
N GLN A 134 8.98 -7.48 -0.26
CA GLN A 134 7.88 -7.35 -1.22
C GLN A 134 8.32 -6.50 -2.42
N THR A 135 7.68 -6.71 -3.55
CA THR A 135 7.95 -5.94 -4.78
C THR A 135 7.34 -4.54 -4.75
N SER A 136 6.33 -4.32 -3.91
CA SER A 136 5.69 -3.00 -3.75
C SER A 136 6.57 -2.06 -2.94
N ILE A 137 6.68 -0.81 -3.43
CA ILE A 137 7.38 0.26 -2.74
C ILE A 137 6.47 0.79 -1.64
N LEU A 138 6.95 0.79 -0.40
CA LEU A 138 6.23 1.30 0.76
C LEU A 138 6.32 2.82 0.85
N GLN A 139 7.54 3.33 0.70
CA GLN A 139 7.85 4.75 0.79
C GLN A 139 9.06 5.11 -0.07
N MET A 140 9.05 6.33 -0.61
CA MET A 140 10.20 6.91 -1.29
C MET A 140 10.54 8.26 -0.67
N PHE A 141 11.82 8.48 -0.42
CA PHE A 141 12.34 9.78 0.02
C PHE A 141 13.62 10.13 -0.72
N SER A 142 13.94 11.40 -0.76
CA SER A 142 15.17 11.93 -1.34
C SER A 142 15.93 12.73 -0.32
N LEU A 143 17.25 12.57 -0.32
CA LEU A 143 18.18 13.48 0.32
C LEU A 143 18.85 14.31 -0.77
N TYR A 144 18.82 15.63 -0.70
CA TYR A 144 19.33 16.52 -1.74
C TYR A 144 19.99 17.77 -1.16
N SER A 145 20.78 18.46 -1.97
CA SER A 145 21.48 19.69 -1.58
C SER A 145 20.96 20.87 -2.40
N PRO A 146 20.00 21.67 -1.89
CA PRO A 146 19.39 22.77 -2.64
C PRO A 146 20.35 23.93 -2.93
N ASP A 147 21.46 24.01 -2.25
CA ASP A 147 22.52 25.02 -2.44
C ASP A 147 23.76 24.48 -3.15
N ASP A 148 23.71 23.24 -3.68
CA ASP A 148 24.81 22.53 -4.35
C ASP A 148 26.10 22.41 -3.50
N SER A 149 25.99 22.52 -2.17
CA SER A 149 27.15 22.42 -1.27
C SER A 149 27.68 20.99 -1.14
N TYR A 150 26.87 19.99 -1.45
CA TYR A 150 27.22 18.57 -1.39
C TYR A 150 26.87 17.85 -2.69
N ASP A 151 27.73 16.95 -3.10
CA ASP A 151 27.52 16.09 -4.28
C ASP A 151 26.73 14.82 -3.95
N GLU A 152 26.36 14.08 -4.98
CA GLU A 152 25.63 12.80 -4.84
C GLU A 152 26.41 11.78 -4.00
N ASN A 153 27.76 11.79 -4.10
CA ASN A 153 28.61 10.84 -3.38
C ASN A 153 28.48 11.01 -1.88
N PHE A 154 28.56 12.27 -1.42
CA PHE A 154 28.39 12.60 -0.01
C PHE A 154 26.99 12.21 0.48
N LEU A 155 25.95 12.58 -0.28
CA LEU A 155 24.56 12.32 0.10
C LEU A 155 24.29 10.82 0.20
N SER A 156 24.73 10.03 -0.78
CA SER A 156 24.57 8.58 -0.79
C SER A 156 25.30 7.91 0.38
N ASN A 157 26.54 8.31 0.63
CA ASN A 157 27.34 7.79 1.74
C ASN A 157 26.74 8.18 3.09
N TYR A 158 26.22 9.41 3.23
CA TYR A 158 25.53 9.86 4.43
C TYR A 158 24.29 8.98 4.74
N ILE A 159 23.48 8.70 3.72
CA ILE A 159 22.32 7.81 3.86
C ILE A 159 22.76 6.42 4.29
N SER A 160 23.80 5.87 3.65
CA SER A 160 24.27 4.52 3.89
C SER A 160 24.79 4.31 5.31
N ILE A 161 25.50 5.31 5.84
CA ILE A 161 26.11 5.23 7.19
C ILE A 161 25.09 5.61 8.28
N ASN A 162 24.32 6.67 8.09
CA ASN A 162 23.52 7.26 9.16
C ASN A 162 22.05 6.80 9.14
N LEU A 163 21.40 6.73 7.96
CA LEU A 163 19.96 6.47 7.85
C LEU A 163 19.65 4.98 7.65
N LYS A 164 20.36 4.31 6.74
CA LYS A 164 20.09 2.90 6.38
C LYS A 164 20.08 1.96 7.59
N PRO A 165 21.06 1.99 8.51
CA PRO A 165 21.05 1.09 9.66
C PRO A 165 19.87 1.34 10.60
N GLN A 166 19.40 2.58 10.70
CA GLN A 166 18.27 2.95 11.54
C GLN A 166 16.94 2.51 10.92
N ILE A 167 16.75 2.74 9.60
CA ILE A 167 15.57 2.33 8.85
C ILE A 167 15.41 0.80 8.87
N LEU A 168 16.50 0.06 8.63
CA LEU A 168 16.48 -1.41 8.62
C LEU A 168 16.20 -2.05 10.00
N ARG A 169 16.31 -1.28 11.10
CA ARG A 169 15.91 -1.73 12.45
C ARG A 169 14.43 -1.64 12.70
N ILE A 170 13.70 -0.89 11.88
CA ILE A 170 12.24 -0.78 12.02
C ILE A 170 11.63 -2.13 11.67
N SER A 171 10.87 -2.70 12.61
CA SER A 171 10.16 -3.96 12.37
C SER A 171 9.20 -3.82 11.18
N GLY A 172 9.26 -4.75 10.24
CA GLY A 172 8.45 -4.73 9.03
C GLY A 172 9.12 -4.09 7.80
N VAL A 173 10.27 -3.43 7.95
CA VAL A 173 11.10 -3.03 6.82
C VAL A 173 11.85 -4.26 6.28
N GLY A 174 11.69 -4.52 4.99
CA GLY A 174 12.35 -5.65 4.31
C GLY A 174 13.67 -5.27 3.66
N ASP A 175 13.75 -4.08 3.08
CA ASP A 175 14.95 -3.57 2.40
C ASP A 175 14.89 -2.06 2.21
N LEU A 176 16.07 -1.43 2.06
CA LEU A 176 16.25 -0.05 1.64
C LEU A 176 17.19 -0.01 0.44
N MET A 177 16.64 0.35 -0.73
CA MET A 177 17.41 0.56 -1.94
C MET A 177 17.82 2.03 -2.05
N ILE A 178 19.11 2.29 -2.07
CA ILE A 178 19.71 3.60 -2.30
C ILE A 178 20.14 3.68 -3.76
N MET A 179 19.65 4.69 -4.48
CA MET A 179 20.02 4.94 -5.89
C MET A 179 21.21 5.89 -5.95
N GLY A 180 22.36 5.38 -5.56
CA GLY A 180 23.64 6.06 -5.51
C GLY A 180 24.75 5.07 -5.17
N GLY A 181 26.00 5.50 -5.22
CA GLY A 181 27.15 4.70 -4.83
C GLY A 181 27.69 5.08 -3.45
N GLU A 182 28.32 4.14 -2.78
CA GLU A 182 29.10 4.39 -1.56
C GLU A 182 30.52 4.85 -1.91
N TYR A 183 31.21 5.54 -0.99
CA TYR A 183 32.61 5.89 -1.21
C TYR A 183 33.46 4.64 -1.38
N SER A 184 34.28 4.68 -2.42
CA SER A 184 35.26 3.61 -2.72
C SER A 184 36.55 4.21 -3.29
N MET A 185 37.67 3.59 -2.97
CA MET A 185 38.94 3.95 -3.61
C MET A 185 38.94 3.42 -5.05
N ARG A 186 39.07 4.32 -6.01
CA ARG A 186 39.12 4.01 -7.45
C ARG A 186 40.56 4.04 -7.93
N VAL A 187 40.99 2.95 -8.52
CA VAL A 187 42.33 2.79 -9.12
C VAL A 187 42.18 2.67 -10.63
N TRP A 188 42.41 3.76 -11.32
CA TRP A 188 42.34 3.84 -12.78
C TRP A 188 43.68 3.45 -13.38
N MET A 189 43.83 2.19 -13.77
CA MET A 189 45.07 1.66 -14.34
C MET A 189 45.36 2.27 -15.71
N LYS A 190 46.66 2.56 -15.96
CA LYS A 190 47.17 3.09 -17.24
C LYS A 190 47.73 1.95 -18.08
N PRO A 191 47.02 1.36 -19.04
CA PRO A 191 47.45 0.17 -19.77
C PRO A 191 48.77 0.35 -20.50
N ASP A 192 49.02 1.54 -21.09
CA ASP A 192 50.26 1.85 -21.81
C ASP A 192 51.47 1.83 -20.90
N VAL A 193 51.34 2.38 -19.70
CA VAL A 193 52.41 2.40 -18.70
C VAL A 193 52.64 0.98 -18.12
N MET A 194 51.53 0.27 -17.82
CA MET A 194 51.59 -1.12 -17.35
C MET A 194 52.31 -2.02 -18.35
N ALA A 195 52.07 -1.85 -19.65
CA ALA A 195 52.70 -2.61 -20.72
C ALA A 195 54.22 -2.37 -20.72
N GLN A 196 54.68 -1.13 -20.48
CA GLN A 196 56.14 -0.81 -20.38
C GLN A 196 56.82 -1.56 -19.26
N TYR A 197 56.14 -1.71 -18.12
CA TYR A 197 56.65 -2.45 -16.95
C TYR A 197 56.27 -3.94 -16.98
N LYS A 198 55.64 -4.43 -18.06
CA LYS A 198 55.18 -5.83 -18.21
C LYS A 198 54.29 -6.29 -17.05
N LEU A 199 53.37 -5.43 -16.65
CA LEU A 199 52.36 -5.68 -15.61
C LEU A 199 51.02 -6.05 -16.26
N ILE A 200 50.32 -6.95 -15.59
CA ILE A 200 48.93 -7.30 -15.89
C ILE A 200 48.02 -6.86 -14.73
N PRO A 201 46.70 -6.67 -14.94
CA PRO A 201 45.80 -6.23 -13.88
C PRO A 201 45.82 -7.11 -12.62
N SER A 202 46.05 -8.43 -12.77
CA SER A 202 46.15 -9.36 -11.63
C SER A 202 47.35 -9.09 -10.75
N ASP A 203 48.45 -8.54 -11.27
CA ASP A 203 49.59 -8.16 -10.46
C ASP A 203 49.24 -7.02 -9.50
N ILE A 204 48.44 -6.04 -10.00
CA ILE A 204 47.99 -4.92 -9.18
C ILE A 204 46.98 -5.38 -8.13
N THR A 205 45.99 -6.21 -8.50
CA THR A 205 45.01 -6.73 -7.54
C THR A 205 45.63 -7.61 -6.49
N GLY A 206 46.66 -8.42 -6.85
CA GLY A 206 47.42 -9.23 -5.92
C GLY A 206 48.16 -8.38 -4.87
N VAL A 207 48.85 -7.35 -5.32
CA VAL A 207 49.61 -6.44 -4.42
C VAL A 207 48.64 -5.63 -3.52
N LEU A 208 47.51 -5.20 -4.04
CA LEU A 208 46.46 -4.56 -3.25
C LEU A 208 45.90 -5.48 -2.16
N ALA A 209 45.64 -6.75 -2.49
CA ALA A 209 45.19 -7.76 -1.52
C ALA A 209 46.23 -8.06 -0.43
N GLU A 210 47.53 -8.01 -0.77
CA GLU A 210 48.63 -8.26 0.18
C GLU A 210 48.93 -7.08 1.10
N GLN A 211 48.84 -5.82 0.58
CA GLN A 211 49.26 -4.63 1.33
C GLN A 211 48.09 -3.85 1.97
N ASN A 212 46.87 -4.02 1.48
CA ASN A 212 45.66 -3.40 2.04
C ASN A 212 44.87 -4.41 2.88
N ILE A 213 45.48 -5.01 3.88
CA ILE A 213 44.88 -6.04 4.72
C ILE A 213 44.98 -5.65 6.20
N GLU A 214 43.99 -6.02 6.97
CA GLU A 214 44.02 -5.93 8.42
C GLU A 214 44.43 -7.26 9.00
N SER A 215 45.58 -7.29 9.70
CA SER A 215 46.17 -8.52 10.22
C SER A 215 46.30 -8.46 11.73
N ALA A 216 46.07 -9.59 12.39
CA ALA A 216 46.35 -9.76 13.81
C ALA A 216 47.83 -10.02 13.98
N THR A 217 48.56 -9.07 14.56
CA THR A 217 50.01 -9.09 14.67
C THR A 217 50.53 -9.69 15.98
N GLY A 218 49.64 -10.01 16.94
CA GLY A 218 50.01 -10.57 18.24
C GLY A 218 50.61 -9.56 19.19
N SER A 219 51.32 -10.05 20.17
CA SER A 219 51.98 -9.24 21.19
C SER A 219 53.38 -9.80 21.54
N PHE A 220 54.32 -8.91 21.90
CA PHE A 220 55.59 -9.28 22.48
C PHE A 220 55.49 -9.39 24.00
N GLY A 221 56.21 -10.31 24.61
CA GLY A 221 56.22 -10.52 26.05
C GLY A 221 55.09 -11.42 26.56
N GLU A 222 54.30 -11.99 25.66
CA GLU A 222 53.31 -13.00 26.01
C GLU A 222 54.02 -14.30 26.42
N ASN A 223 53.67 -14.79 27.61
CA ASN A 223 54.28 -16.01 28.20
C ASN A 223 55.82 -15.92 28.40
N SER A 224 56.34 -14.74 28.78
CA SER A 224 57.73 -14.47 29.12
C SER A 224 57.89 -13.93 30.54
N ASP A 225 59.10 -13.97 31.09
CA ASP A 225 59.42 -13.40 32.41
C ASP A 225 59.57 -11.85 32.39
N GLU A 226 59.30 -11.22 31.26
CA GLU A 226 59.33 -9.76 31.10
C GLU A 226 58.22 -9.05 31.82
N THR A 227 58.52 -7.85 32.35
CA THR A 227 57.54 -7.06 33.14
C THR A 227 56.42 -6.46 32.28
N TYR A 228 56.66 -6.31 30.97
CA TYR A 228 55.73 -5.63 30.06
C TYR A 228 55.42 -6.49 28.84
N GLN A 229 54.10 -6.47 28.48
CA GLN A 229 53.61 -7.02 27.23
C GLN A 229 53.28 -5.87 26.27
N TYR A 230 53.78 -5.93 25.04
CA TYR A 230 53.56 -4.93 24.01
C TYR A 230 52.68 -5.50 22.89
N THR A 231 51.47 -4.97 22.72
CA THR A 231 50.63 -5.32 21.58
C THR A 231 51.18 -4.63 20.34
N MET A 232 51.47 -5.40 19.31
CA MET A 232 51.86 -4.86 18.02
C MET A 232 50.63 -4.26 17.32
N LYS A 233 50.77 -3.04 16.79
CA LYS A 233 49.78 -2.43 15.91
C LYS A 233 50.33 -2.43 14.49
N TYR A 234 49.51 -2.90 13.58
CA TYR A 234 49.73 -2.81 12.15
C TYR A 234 48.94 -1.62 11.59
N THR A 235 49.41 -0.97 10.55
CA THR A 235 48.79 0.22 9.97
C THR A 235 47.39 -0.09 9.38
N GLY A 236 47.08 -1.37 9.15
CA GLY A 236 45.75 -1.80 8.71
C GLY A 236 45.40 -1.40 7.28
N ARG A 237 44.11 -1.21 7.05
CA ARG A 237 43.61 -0.78 5.75
C ARG A 237 44.00 0.68 5.48
N LEU A 238 44.42 0.94 4.25
CA LEU A 238 44.75 2.27 3.76
C LEU A 238 43.46 3.08 3.56
N ILE A 239 43.55 4.40 3.81
CA ILE A 239 42.37 5.28 3.86
C ILE A 239 42.43 6.36 2.78
N THR A 240 43.65 6.88 2.49
CA THR A 240 43.80 8.02 1.59
C THR A 240 44.33 7.61 0.21
N PRO A 241 44.00 8.38 -0.86
CA PRO A 241 44.58 8.13 -2.20
C PRO A 241 46.12 8.13 -2.20
N GLU A 242 46.73 8.95 -1.36
CA GLU A 242 48.17 9.04 -1.23
C GLU A 242 48.76 7.75 -0.66
N GLU A 243 48.16 7.19 0.40
CA GLU A 243 48.59 5.92 0.99
C GLU A 243 48.46 4.78 -0.02
N PHE A 244 47.35 4.70 -0.78
CA PHE A 244 47.22 3.73 -1.86
C PHE A 244 48.24 3.97 -2.97
N GLY A 245 48.54 5.22 -3.29
CA GLY A 245 49.57 5.57 -4.28
C GLY A 245 50.96 5.11 -3.93
N ASP A 246 51.26 5.02 -2.65
CA ASP A 246 52.57 4.60 -2.14
C ASP A 246 52.75 3.09 -2.00
N ILE A 247 51.71 2.29 -2.33
CA ILE A 247 51.81 0.82 -2.43
C ILE A 247 52.94 0.44 -3.41
N VAL A 248 53.83 -0.43 -2.97
CA VAL A 248 54.96 -0.92 -3.76
C VAL A 248 54.52 -2.12 -4.60
N ILE A 249 54.54 -1.96 -5.94
CA ILE A 249 54.21 -3.04 -6.87
C ILE A 249 55.41 -3.94 -7.09
N ARG A 250 56.57 -3.34 -7.31
CA ARG A 250 57.83 -4.07 -7.57
C ARG A 250 59.02 -3.27 -7.08
N SER A 251 60.01 -3.96 -6.54
CA SER A 251 61.33 -3.42 -6.23
C SER A 251 62.37 -4.14 -7.09
N THR A 252 63.30 -3.38 -7.65
CA THR A 252 64.44 -3.95 -8.40
C THR A 252 65.65 -4.08 -7.50
N ASP A 253 66.56 -4.97 -7.88
CA ASP A 253 67.82 -5.18 -7.15
C ASP A 253 68.74 -3.93 -7.05
N ASN A 254 68.51 -2.95 -7.93
CA ASN A 254 69.20 -1.66 -7.95
C ASN A 254 68.53 -0.60 -7.00
N GLY A 255 67.51 -0.96 -6.25
CA GLY A 255 66.83 -0.05 -5.31
C GLY A 255 65.77 0.84 -5.94
N GLU A 256 65.43 0.67 -7.22
CA GLU A 256 64.32 1.35 -7.86
C GLU A 256 63.00 0.70 -7.40
N VAL A 257 62.07 1.51 -6.99
CA VAL A 257 60.74 1.09 -6.47
C VAL A 257 59.67 1.60 -7.39
N LEU A 258 58.89 0.68 -7.96
CA LEU A 258 57.68 1.02 -8.73
C LEU A 258 56.50 1.05 -7.80
N LYS A 259 55.84 2.19 -7.71
CA LYS A 259 54.63 2.42 -6.87
C LYS A 259 53.35 2.40 -7.69
N LEU A 260 52.23 2.21 -7.03
CA LEU A 260 50.93 2.16 -7.67
C LEU A 260 50.56 3.49 -8.39
N LYS A 261 50.94 4.63 -7.83
CA LYS A 261 50.76 5.96 -8.46
C LYS A 261 51.48 6.13 -9.80
N ASP A 262 52.53 5.34 -10.06
CA ASP A 262 53.30 5.42 -11.30
C ASP A 262 52.54 4.77 -12.46
N VAL A 263 51.66 3.79 -12.19
CA VAL A 263 50.92 2.99 -13.18
C VAL A 263 49.42 3.19 -13.14
N ALA A 264 48.91 3.96 -12.19
CA ALA A 264 47.47 4.22 -12.02
C ALA A 264 47.20 5.63 -11.49
N ASP A 265 46.03 6.17 -11.80
CA ASP A 265 45.46 7.33 -11.11
C ASP A 265 44.54 6.84 -9.99
N ILE A 266 44.71 7.39 -8.79
CA ILE A 266 44.00 6.96 -7.60
C ILE A 266 43.18 8.12 -7.07
N GLN A 267 41.89 7.88 -6.84
CA GLN A 267 40.99 8.88 -6.32
C GLN A 267 39.90 8.25 -5.47
N LEU A 268 39.38 9.00 -4.51
CA LEU A 268 38.16 8.64 -3.79
C LEU A 268 36.95 8.92 -4.72
N GLY A 269 36.16 7.90 -5.02
CA GLY A 269 35.02 7.97 -5.90
C GLY A 269 33.87 7.10 -5.36
N GLN A 270 33.02 6.61 -6.25
CA GLN A 270 31.94 5.69 -5.91
C GLN A 270 32.31 4.24 -6.22
N ASP A 271 31.75 3.31 -5.46
CA ASP A 271 31.83 1.86 -5.73
C ASP A 271 31.09 1.50 -7.02
N SER A 272 30.02 2.23 -7.35
CA SER A 272 29.21 2.04 -8.55
C SER A 272 28.85 3.38 -9.18
N TYR A 273 29.04 3.49 -10.49
CA TYR A 273 28.58 4.62 -11.32
C TYR A 273 27.32 4.23 -12.11
N ALA A 274 26.45 3.38 -11.52
CA ALA A 274 25.27 2.88 -12.21
C ALA A 274 24.09 3.87 -12.20
N TYR A 275 24.11 4.83 -11.30
CA TYR A 275 23.04 5.80 -11.09
C TYR A 275 23.56 7.24 -11.11
N HIS A 276 22.71 8.16 -11.59
CA HIS A 276 22.82 9.59 -11.36
C HIS A 276 21.47 10.13 -10.88
N GLY A 277 21.46 10.79 -9.75
CA GLY A 277 20.26 11.32 -9.10
C GLY A 277 20.22 12.84 -9.09
N GLY A 278 19.03 13.40 -9.04
CA GLY A 278 18.80 14.84 -8.87
C GLY A 278 17.39 15.09 -8.38
N MET A 279 17.21 16.24 -7.75
CA MET A 279 15.91 16.70 -7.29
C MET A 279 15.77 18.20 -7.53
N ASP A 280 14.72 18.61 -8.24
CA ASP A 280 14.42 20.00 -8.57
C ASP A 280 15.61 20.74 -9.24
N GLY A 281 16.45 20.01 -9.99
CA GLY A 281 17.64 20.52 -10.67
C GLY A 281 18.92 20.55 -9.80
N HIS A 282 18.88 20.05 -8.58
CA HIS A 282 20.00 19.97 -7.64
C HIS A 282 20.50 18.54 -7.43
N PRO A 283 21.74 18.31 -6.96
CA PRO A 283 22.23 16.98 -6.62
C PRO A 283 21.36 16.33 -5.56
N GLY A 284 20.93 15.07 -5.79
CA GLY A 284 20.06 14.37 -4.88
C GLY A 284 20.09 12.86 -5.07
N VAL A 285 19.83 12.12 -4.01
CA VAL A 285 19.83 10.65 -3.98
C VAL A 285 18.44 10.16 -3.59
N SER A 286 17.90 9.27 -4.42
CA SER A 286 16.62 8.62 -4.19
C SER A 286 16.76 7.36 -3.36
N CYS A 287 15.83 7.18 -2.43
CA CYS A 287 15.73 5.98 -1.60
C CYS A 287 14.35 5.35 -1.74
N MET A 288 14.30 4.04 -1.90
CA MET A 288 13.07 3.25 -1.92
C MET A 288 13.08 2.28 -0.74
N VAL A 289 12.04 2.36 0.10
CA VAL A 289 11.83 1.45 1.22
C VAL A 289 10.82 0.38 0.81
N PHE A 290 11.14 -0.87 1.12
CA PHE A 290 10.29 -2.02 0.85
C PHE A 290 9.91 -2.70 2.17
N GLN A 291 8.69 -3.21 2.24
CA GLN A 291 8.24 -3.94 3.42
C GLN A 291 8.49 -5.44 3.33
N THR A 292 8.46 -6.11 4.48
CA THR A 292 8.35 -7.57 4.56
C THR A 292 6.90 -8.01 4.36
N ALA A 293 6.71 -9.18 3.77
CA ALA A 293 5.38 -9.76 3.65
C ALA A 293 4.71 -9.94 5.03
N GLY A 294 3.42 -9.61 5.11
CA GLY A 294 2.64 -9.72 6.35
C GLY A 294 2.89 -8.63 7.39
N SER A 295 3.72 -7.61 7.09
CA SER A 295 3.90 -6.46 7.98
C SER A 295 2.79 -5.42 7.78
N ASN A 296 2.47 -4.68 8.85
CA ASN A 296 1.51 -3.58 8.77
C ASN A 296 2.15 -2.35 8.11
N ALA A 297 1.83 -2.13 6.82
CA ALA A 297 2.35 -1.03 6.02
C ALA A 297 2.16 0.35 6.67
N THR A 298 1.01 0.58 7.29
CA THR A 298 0.67 1.86 7.94
C THR A 298 1.56 2.14 9.14
N GLU A 299 1.77 1.14 9.99
CA GLU A 299 2.61 1.26 11.18
C GLU A 299 4.09 1.42 10.80
N VAL A 300 4.56 0.64 9.82
CA VAL A 300 5.94 0.73 9.32
C VAL A 300 6.21 2.13 8.75
N ASN A 301 5.32 2.66 7.90
CA ASN A 301 5.44 4.02 7.38
C ASN A 301 5.47 5.09 8.47
N GLN A 302 4.55 5.01 9.45
CA GLN A 302 4.53 5.97 10.57
C GLN A 302 5.84 5.95 11.37
N ASN A 303 6.44 4.78 11.55
CA ASN A 303 7.72 4.66 12.25
C ASN A 303 8.88 5.21 11.40
N ILE A 304 8.84 5.02 10.08
CA ILE A 304 9.80 5.63 9.15
C ILE A 304 9.64 7.15 9.17
N ASP A 305 8.43 7.68 9.08
CA ASP A 305 8.16 9.12 9.08
C ASP A 305 8.72 9.80 10.35
N LYS A 306 8.49 9.18 11.52
CA LYS A 306 9.06 9.67 12.79
C LYS A 306 10.59 9.68 12.76
N LEU A 307 11.20 8.61 12.25
CA LEU A 307 12.66 8.51 12.14
C LEU A 307 13.20 9.58 11.18
N LEU A 308 12.56 9.77 10.01
CA LEU A 308 12.98 10.78 9.04
C LEU A 308 12.78 12.20 9.56
N GLU A 309 11.72 12.46 10.33
CA GLU A 309 11.50 13.74 11.00
C GLU A 309 12.57 14.03 12.07
N GLU A 310 12.96 13.02 12.85
CA GLU A 310 14.05 13.15 13.81
C GLU A 310 15.38 13.37 13.09
N ALA A 311 15.68 12.56 12.09
CA ALA A 311 16.90 12.67 11.30
C ALA A 311 17.02 14.03 10.58
N SER A 312 15.92 14.61 10.13
CA SER A 312 15.91 15.91 9.46
C SER A 312 16.43 17.07 10.33
N LYS A 313 16.38 16.91 11.66
CA LYS A 313 16.88 17.92 12.63
C LYS A 313 18.40 17.88 12.77
N ASP A 314 19.01 16.72 12.47
CA ASP A 314 20.43 16.47 12.63
C ASP A 314 21.20 16.47 11.29
N LEU A 315 20.55 16.85 10.20
CA LEU A 315 21.19 16.93 8.88
C LEU A 315 22.26 18.05 8.84
N PRO A 316 23.32 17.86 8.06
CA PRO A 316 24.27 18.91 7.76
C PRO A 316 23.57 20.13 7.13
N LYS A 317 24.09 21.34 7.40
CA LYS A 317 23.57 22.56 6.77
C LYS A 317 23.75 22.48 5.25
N GLY A 318 22.70 22.77 4.50
CA GLY A 318 22.72 22.65 3.03
C GLY A 318 22.28 21.26 2.52
N VAL A 319 21.77 20.40 3.41
CA VAL A 319 21.16 19.11 3.06
C VAL A 319 19.70 19.10 3.53
N GLU A 320 18.80 18.73 2.64
CA GLU A 320 17.37 18.59 2.95
C GLU A 320 16.87 17.18 2.62
N LEU A 321 15.90 16.74 3.42
CA LEU A 321 15.23 15.47 3.24
C LEU A 321 13.78 15.72 2.83
N THR A 322 13.36 15.13 1.71
CA THR A 322 11.99 15.24 1.21
C THR A 322 11.39 13.87 0.95
N GLN A 323 10.20 13.64 1.49
CA GLN A 323 9.41 12.47 1.17
C GLN A 323 8.78 12.64 -0.21
N MET A 324 9.05 11.73 -1.14
CA MET A 324 8.51 11.76 -2.50
C MET A 324 7.19 11.00 -2.61
N MET A 325 7.08 9.84 -1.98
CA MET A 325 5.90 9.00 -1.99
C MET A 325 5.76 8.28 -0.65
N SER A 326 4.53 8.22 -0.13
CA SER A 326 4.16 7.33 0.97
C SER A 326 2.84 6.67 0.65
N SER A 327 2.74 5.36 0.87
CA SER A 327 1.46 4.66 0.74
C SER A 327 0.42 5.16 1.75
N ASN A 328 0.85 5.74 2.87
CA ASN A 328 -0.02 6.32 3.89
C ASN A 328 -0.71 7.60 3.44
N ASP A 329 -0.07 8.45 2.61
CA ASP A 329 -0.64 9.72 2.17
C ASP A 329 -1.97 9.49 1.45
N PHE A 330 -1.97 8.59 0.46
CA PHE A 330 -3.17 8.23 -0.27
C PHE A 330 -4.17 7.45 0.59
N LEU A 331 -3.68 6.53 1.42
CA LEU A 331 -4.51 5.72 2.30
C LEU A 331 -5.34 6.60 3.26
N PHE A 332 -4.70 7.52 3.97
CA PHE A 332 -5.41 8.38 4.92
C PHE A 332 -6.34 9.38 4.24
N ALA A 333 -5.94 9.93 3.09
CA ALA A 333 -6.81 10.80 2.30
C ALA A 333 -8.07 10.03 1.83
N SER A 334 -7.90 8.82 1.33
CA SER A 334 -9.00 7.96 0.87
C SER A 334 -9.92 7.55 2.02
N ILE A 335 -9.36 7.12 3.16
CA ILE A 335 -10.15 6.77 4.35
C ILE A 335 -10.94 7.99 4.83
N HIS A 336 -10.32 9.17 4.90
CA HIS A 336 -10.98 10.39 5.31
C HIS A 336 -12.20 10.69 4.43
N GLU A 337 -12.05 10.60 3.10
CA GLU A 337 -13.15 10.84 2.17
C GLU A 337 -14.27 9.78 2.27
N VAL A 338 -13.90 8.50 2.46
CA VAL A 338 -14.91 7.45 2.67
C VAL A 338 -15.64 7.60 4.00
N VAL A 339 -14.95 7.95 5.08
CA VAL A 339 -15.58 8.23 6.40
C VAL A 339 -16.49 9.45 6.31
N LYS A 340 -16.09 10.50 5.61
CA LYS A 340 -16.93 11.67 5.34
C LYS A 340 -18.18 11.28 4.56
N THR A 341 -18.02 10.53 3.47
CA THR A 341 -19.15 9.99 2.68
C THR A 341 -20.07 9.10 3.52
N LEU A 342 -19.52 8.27 4.41
CA LEU A 342 -20.28 7.45 5.34
C LEU A 342 -21.16 8.31 6.26
N ILE A 343 -20.60 9.39 6.82
CA ILE A 343 -21.32 10.33 7.69
C ILE A 343 -22.41 11.07 6.89
N GLU A 344 -22.09 11.54 5.69
CA GLU A 344 -23.05 12.22 4.79
C GLU A 344 -24.18 11.28 4.40
N ALA A 345 -23.90 10.01 4.08
CA ALA A 345 -24.90 9.00 3.78
C ALA A 345 -25.83 8.75 4.97
N ILE A 346 -25.27 8.61 6.18
CA ILE A 346 -26.07 8.45 7.42
C ILE A 346 -26.99 9.68 7.62
N ILE A 347 -26.46 10.90 7.49
CA ILE A 347 -27.23 12.13 7.65
C ILE A 347 -28.36 12.20 6.62
N LEU A 348 -28.07 11.89 5.34
CA LEU A 348 -29.06 11.89 4.27
C LEU A 348 -30.17 10.87 4.53
N VAL A 349 -29.79 9.64 4.94
CA VAL A 349 -30.75 8.58 5.28
C VAL A 349 -31.63 9.01 6.44
N ILE A 350 -31.06 9.58 7.51
CA ILE A 350 -31.83 10.09 8.66
C ILE A 350 -32.82 11.18 8.21
N LEU A 351 -32.38 12.10 7.34
CA LEU A 351 -33.22 13.16 6.82
C LEU A 351 -34.38 12.59 6.01
N VAL A 352 -34.12 11.64 5.11
CA VAL A 352 -35.18 10.98 4.31
C VAL A 352 -36.14 10.24 5.22
N VAL A 353 -35.65 9.41 6.13
CA VAL A 353 -36.48 8.68 7.10
C VAL A 353 -37.33 9.62 7.94
N TYR A 354 -36.76 10.77 8.38
CA TYR A 354 -37.47 11.77 9.14
C TYR A 354 -38.59 12.42 8.34
N VAL A 355 -38.38 12.73 7.06
CA VAL A 355 -39.41 13.32 6.16
C VAL A 355 -40.55 12.34 5.95
N PHE A 356 -40.26 11.05 5.78
CA PHE A 356 -41.32 10.04 5.56
C PHE A 356 -42.06 9.63 6.83
N LEU A 357 -41.34 9.38 7.92
CA LEU A 357 -41.94 8.98 9.20
C LEU A 357 -42.54 10.17 9.97
N GLN A 358 -42.12 11.40 9.68
CA GLN A 358 -42.63 12.66 10.23
C GLN A 358 -42.66 12.73 11.78
N ASP A 359 -41.85 11.88 12.44
CA ASP A 359 -41.74 11.82 13.90
C ASP A 359 -40.29 11.50 14.31
N PHE A 360 -39.71 12.36 15.16
CA PHE A 360 -38.35 12.22 15.60
C PHE A 360 -38.09 10.92 16.38
N ARG A 361 -39.08 10.46 17.14
CA ARG A 361 -38.94 9.21 17.93
C ARG A 361 -38.91 7.99 17.01
N SER A 362 -39.71 8.01 15.96
CA SER A 362 -39.71 6.97 14.95
C SER A 362 -38.41 6.92 14.18
N THR A 363 -37.80 8.08 13.89
CA THR A 363 -36.50 8.19 13.19
C THR A 363 -35.32 7.74 14.03
N LEU A 364 -35.40 7.90 15.37
CA LEU A 364 -34.32 7.47 16.28
C LEU A 364 -34.12 5.94 16.28
N ILE A 365 -35.17 5.17 16.02
CA ILE A 365 -35.10 3.70 16.07
C ILE A 365 -34.23 3.13 14.94
N PRO A 366 -34.43 3.48 13.65
CA PRO A 366 -33.51 3.10 12.58
C PRO A 366 -32.08 3.62 12.78
N LEU A 367 -31.92 4.83 13.30
CA LEU A 367 -30.59 5.39 13.58
C LEU A 367 -29.78 4.52 14.54
N VAL A 368 -30.40 4.10 15.65
CA VAL A 368 -29.76 3.19 16.61
C VAL A 368 -29.42 1.85 15.94
N GLY A 369 -30.31 1.34 15.08
CA GLY A 369 -30.06 0.10 14.32
C GLY A 369 -28.85 0.21 13.38
N ILE A 370 -28.67 1.35 12.68
CA ILE A 370 -27.49 1.60 11.83
C ILE A 370 -26.21 1.53 12.66
N VAL A 371 -26.16 2.28 13.77
CA VAL A 371 -24.95 2.35 14.61
C VAL A 371 -24.58 0.96 15.15
N VAL A 372 -25.56 0.19 15.66
CA VAL A 372 -25.30 -1.16 16.20
C VAL A 372 -24.80 -2.09 15.09
N SER A 373 -25.38 -2.03 13.90
CA SER A 373 -25.00 -2.92 12.80
C SER A 373 -23.62 -2.59 12.23
N LEU A 374 -23.34 -1.31 11.98
CA LEU A 374 -22.03 -0.89 11.43
C LEU A 374 -20.90 -1.13 12.43
N VAL A 375 -21.08 -0.69 13.67
CA VAL A 375 -20.05 -0.88 14.70
C VAL A 375 -19.88 -2.36 15.03
N GLY A 376 -20.97 -3.11 15.11
CA GLY A 376 -20.93 -4.55 15.37
C GLY A 376 -20.19 -5.35 14.29
N THR A 377 -20.18 -4.86 13.04
CA THR A 377 -19.46 -5.53 11.94
C THR A 377 -17.95 -5.54 12.17
N PHE A 378 -17.37 -4.51 12.81
CA PHE A 378 -15.94 -4.50 13.14
C PHE A 378 -15.54 -5.62 14.09
N ALA A 379 -16.46 -6.06 14.97
CA ALA A 379 -16.19 -7.23 15.82
C ALA A 379 -15.94 -8.50 15.00
N PHE A 380 -16.77 -8.73 13.98
CA PHE A 380 -16.59 -9.86 13.08
C PHE A 380 -15.31 -9.72 12.24
N MET A 381 -15.04 -8.54 11.72
CA MET A 381 -13.81 -8.28 10.94
C MET A 381 -12.56 -8.62 11.76
N ALA A 382 -12.53 -8.24 13.04
CA ALA A 382 -11.42 -8.56 13.93
C ALA A 382 -11.27 -10.06 14.17
N ILE A 383 -12.38 -10.80 14.39
CA ILE A 383 -12.36 -12.25 14.58
C ILE A 383 -11.95 -12.98 13.29
N ALA A 384 -12.37 -12.47 12.13
CA ALA A 384 -12.07 -13.04 10.83
C ALA A 384 -10.65 -12.70 10.32
N GLY A 385 -9.89 -11.87 11.03
CA GLY A 385 -8.56 -11.43 10.61
C GLY A 385 -8.59 -10.50 9.39
N PHE A 386 -9.66 -9.71 9.23
CA PHE A 386 -9.77 -8.72 8.16
C PHE A 386 -9.06 -7.43 8.55
N SER A 387 -8.87 -6.54 7.57
CA SER A 387 -8.36 -5.19 7.77
C SER A 387 -9.42 -4.13 7.50
N ILE A 388 -9.24 -2.94 8.07
CA ILE A 388 -9.95 -1.74 7.62
C ILE A 388 -9.26 -1.29 6.34
N ASN A 389 -9.96 -1.44 5.22
CA ASN A 389 -9.46 -1.04 3.91
C ASN A 389 -10.58 -0.40 3.08
N LEU A 390 -10.23 0.15 1.94
CA LEU A 390 -11.20 0.84 1.07
C LEU A 390 -12.41 -0.04 0.73
N LEU A 391 -12.20 -1.34 0.48
CA LEU A 391 -13.26 -2.26 0.11
C LEU A 391 -14.22 -2.56 1.27
N THR A 392 -13.68 -2.80 2.47
CA THR A 392 -14.50 -3.04 3.66
C THR A 392 -15.28 -1.78 4.06
N LEU A 393 -14.67 -0.59 3.90
CA LEU A 393 -15.36 0.67 4.12
C LEU A 393 -16.44 0.94 3.07
N PHE A 394 -16.18 0.66 1.79
CA PHE A 394 -17.22 0.74 0.75
C PHE A 394 -18.35 -0.25 0.99
N ALA A 395 -18.06 -1.45 1.47
CA ALA A 395 -19.08 -2.41 1.89
C ALA A 395 -19.97 -1.83 3.00
N LEU A 396 -19.38 -1.15 3.99
CA LEU A 396 -20.13 -0.50 5.07
C LEU A 396 -20.98 0.66 4.56
N VAL A 397 -20.47 1.49 3.64
CA VAL A 397 -21.28 2.58 3.02
C VAL A 397 -22.44 2.00 2.24
N LEU A 398 -22.20 0.98 1.43
CA LEU A 398 -23.24 0.38 0.59
C LEU A 398 -24.33 -0.32 1.40
N VAL A 399 -23.97 -0.93 2.52
CA VAL A 399 -24.89 -1.70 3.36
C VAL A 399 -25.81 -0.81 4.20
N ILE A 400 -25.52 0.50 4.38
CA ILE A 400 -26.35 1.43 5.18
C ILE A 400 -27.81 1.39 4.70
N GLY A 401 -28.03 1.42 3.38
CA GLY A 401 -29.37 1.41 2.80
C GLY A 401 -30.17 0.17 3.21
N THR A 402 -29.56 -1.01 3.11
CA THR A 402 -30.22 -2.29 3.45
C THR A 402 -30.40 -2.49 4.96
N VAL A 403 -29.45 -2.01 5.77
CA VAL A 403 -29.55 -2.04 7.23
C VAL A 403 -30.68 -1.18 7.75
N VAL A 404 -30.90 -0.03 7.13
CA VAL A 404 -31.99 0.89 7.49
C VAL A 404 -33.36 0.31 7.16
N ASP A 405 -33.48 -0.36 6.02
CA ASP A 405 -34.74 -0.92 5.55
C ASP A 405 -35.37 -1.89 6.56
N ASP A 406 -34.59 -2.78 7.15
CA ASP A 406 -35.06 -3.72 8.16
C ASP A 406 -35.72 -3.00 9.37
N ALA A 407 -35.10 -1.92 9.83
CA ALA A 407 -35.62 -1.15 10.97
C ALA A 407 -36.83 -0.28 10.58
N ILE A 408 -36.87 0.28 9.36
CA ILE A 408 -37.98 1.06 8.84
C ILE A 408 -39.22 0.20 8.75
N ILE A 409 -39.12 -1.01 8.18
CA ILE A 409 -40.25 -1.94 8.05
C ILE A 409 -40.90 -2.22 9.41
N VAL A 410 -40.08 -2.38 10.46
CA VAL A 410 -40.61 -2.59 11.84
C VAL A 410 -41.38 -1.36 12.33
N VAL A 411 -40.79 -0.16 12.18
CA VAL A 411 -41.41 1.09 12.63
C VAL A 411 -42.73 1.34 11.88
N GLU A 412 -42.73 1.19 10.55
CA GLU A 412 -43.94 1.37 9.71
C GLU A 412 -45.04 0.38 10.08
N ALA A 413 -44.70 -0.89 10.28
CA ALA A 413 -45.68 -1.90 10.69
C ALA A 413 -46.32 -1.59 12.04
N VAL A 414 -45.56 -1.04 12.99
CA VAL A 414 -46.13 -0.61 14.29
C VAL A 414 -46.97 0.65 14.12
N GLN A 415 -46.59 1.61 13.28
CA GLN A 415 -47.38 2.80 12.97
C GLN A 415 -48.69 2.42 12.28
N ALA A 416 -48.67 1.50 11.34
CA ALA A 416 -49.88 1.00 10.68
C ALA A 416 -50.86 0.35 11.68
N ARG A 417 -50.40 -0.22 12.80
CA ARG A 417 -51.31 -0.68 13.88
C ARG A 417 -51.95 0.47 14.64
N PHE A 418 -51.25 1.60 14.82
CA PHE A 418 -51.91 2.80 15.40
C PHE A 418 -53.01 3.33 14.51
N ASP A 419 -52.85 3.32 13.18
CA ASP A 419 -53.87 3.76 12.22
C ASP A 419 -55.10 2.87 12.26
N VAL A 420 -54.96 1.58 12.58
CA VAL A 420 -56.08 0.64 12.78
C VAL A 420 -56.74 0.80 14.16
N GLY A 421 -56.21 1.65 15.05
CA GLY A 421 -56.83 1.99 16.33
C GLY A 421 -56.20 1.42 17.58
N TYR A 422 -54.99 0.84 17.48
CA TYR A 422 -54.24 0.41 18.68
C TYR A 422 -53.82 1.62 19.51
N ARG A 423 -54.16 1.63 20.79
CA ARG A 423 -53.77 2.70 21.73
C ARG A 423 -52.52 2.38 22.54
N SER A 424 -52.09 1.11 22.60
CA SER A 424 -50.89 0.64 23.32
C SER A 424 -49.79 0.33 22.32
N SER A 425 -48.65 1.04 22.40
CA SER A 425 -47.46 0.79 21.61
C SER A 425 -46.90 -0.63 21.83
N TYR A 426 -47.03 -1.13 23.05
CA TYR A 426 -46.61 -2.50 23.39
C TYR A 426 -47.45 -3.53 22.60
N MET A 427 -48.78 -3.43 22.61
CA MET A 427 -49.66 -4.36 21.88
C MET A 427 -49.51 -4.22 20.38
N ALA A 428 -49.37 -2.98 19.89
CA ALA A 428 -49.14 -2.68 18.49
C ALA A 428 -47.81 -3.34 17.99
N SER A 429 -46.75 -3.26 18.77
CA SER A 429 -45.44 -3.88 18.45
C SER A 429 -45.53 -5.40 18.42
N ILE A 430 -46.18 -6.05 19.38
CA ILE A 430 -46.35 -7.50 19.39
C ILE A 430 -47.12 -7.98 18.15
N ASP A 431 -48.22 -7.29 17.81
CA ASP A 431 -49.06 -7.71 16.71
C ASP A 431 -48.43 -7.40 15.34
N ALA A 432 -47.74 -6.28 15.21
CA ALA A 432 -46.94 -5.95 14.03
C ALA A 432 -45.90 -7.02 13.74
N MET A 433 -45.14 -7.42 14.75
CA MET A 433 -44.04 -8.42 14.59
C MET A 433 -44.53 -9.79 14.15
N LYS A 434 -45.76 -10.20 14.50
CA LYS A 434 -46.35 -11.45 13.99
C LYS A 434 -46.50 -11.46 12.47
N GLY A 435 -46.77 -10.30 11.89
CA GLY A 435 -46.96 -10.17 10.44
C GLY A 435 -45.66 -10.04 9.63
N ILE A 436 -44.62 -9.37 10.20
CA ILE A 436 -43.46 -8.98 9.43
C ILE A 436 -42.19 -9.77 9.74
N SER A 437 -42.12 -10.49 10.86
CA SER A 437 -40.88 -11.19 11.27
C SER A 437 -40.35 -12.18 10.23
N ASN A 438 -41.25 -12.92 9.58
CA ASN A 438 -40.85 -13.84 8.50
C ASN A 438 -40.32 -13.08 7.29
N ALA A 439 -40.90 -11.94 6.95
CA ALA A 439 -40.43 -11.11 5.82
C ALA A 439 -39.03 -10.57 6.08
N VAL A 440 -38.75 -10.04 7.27
CA VAL A 440 -37.42 -9.54 7.66
C VAL A 440 -36.39 -10.67 7.62
N ILE A 441 -36.69 -11.85 8.17
CA ILE A 441 -35.78 -13.00 8.13
C ILE A 441 -35.51 -13.42 6.68
N THR A 442 -36.56 -13.52 5.87
CA THR A 442 -36.41 -13.97 4.47
C THR A 442 -35.63 -12.98 3.63
N SER A 443 -35.89 -11.66 3.76
CA SER A 443 -35.16 -10.62 3.02
C SER A 443 -33.67 -10.62 3.37
N SER A 444 -33.34 -10.66 4.65
CA SER A 444 -31.96 -10.70 5.11
C SER A 444 -31.23 -12.00 4.69
N LEU A 445 -31.90 -13.15 4.74
CA LEU A 445 -31.34 -14.43 4.24
C LEU A 445 -31.10 -14.40 2.73
N VAL A 446 -32.02 -13.84 1.94
CA VAL A 446 -31.83 -13.69 0.48
C VAL A 446 -30.64 -12.79 0.20
N PHE A 447 -30.51 -11.67 0.91
CA PHE A 447 -29.38 -10.77 0.76
C PHE A 447 -28.06 -11.48 1.09
N MET A 448 -27.96 -12.15 2.23
CA MET A 448 -26.77 -12.93 2.60
C MET A 448 -26.46 -14.04 1.58
N ALA A 449 -27.51 -14.71 1.04
CA ALA A 449 -27.35 -15.75 0.04
C ALA A 449 -26.75 -15.25 -1.30
N VAL A 450 -26.80 -13.95 -1.58
CA VAL A 450 -26.13 -13.35 -2.75
C VAL A 450 -24.64 -13.14 -2.47
N PHE A 451 -24.29 -12.62 -1.29
CA PHE A 451 -22.90 -12.22 -0.98
C PHE A 451 -22.02 -13.36 -0.46
N ILE A 452 -22.57 -14.30 0.30
CA ILE A 452 -21.79 -15.42 0.84
C ILE A 452 -21.14 -16.29 -0.27
N PRO A 453 -21.83 -16.69 -1.36
CA PRO A 453 -21.20 -17.47 -2.41
C PRO A 453 -20.06 -16.75 -3.13
N VAL A 454 -20.14 -15.43 -3.27
CA VAL A 454 -19.09 -14.62 -3.88
C VAL A 454 -17.79 -14.66 -3.05
N SER A 455 -17.89 -14.90 -1.76
CA SER A 455 -16.74 -15.04 -0.85
C SER A 455 -15.95 -16.34 -1.04
N PHE A 456 -16.45 -17.31 -1.80
CA PHE A 456 -15.75 -18.56 -2.10
C PHE A 456 -14.98 -18.53 -3.42
N VAL A 457 -14.94 -17.41 -4.10
CA VAL A 457 -14.10 -17.23 -5.29
C VAL A 457 -12.63 -17.31 -4.87
N GLY A 458 -11.85 -18.13 -5.58
CA GLY A 458 -10.42 -18.32 -5.29
C GLY A 458 -9.53 -17.27 -5.96
N GLY A 459 -8.25 -17.26 -5.55
CA GLY A 459 -7.22 -16.40 -6.10
C GLY A 459 -7.24 -14.97 -5.55
N THR A 460 -6.43 -14.09 -6.13
CA THR A 460 -6.26 -12.69 -5.69
C THR A 460 -7.58 -11.93 -5.62
N SER A 461 -8.40 -12.04 -6.67
CA SER A 461 -9.75 -11.44 -6.68
C SER A 461 -10.65 -12.00 -5.59
N GLY A 462 -10.44 -13.27 -5.21
CA GLY A 462 -11.20 -13.92 -4.15
C GLY A 462 -11.01 -13.26 -2.79
N THR A 463 -9.80 -12.85 -2.45
CA THR A 463 -9.54 -12.13 -1.19
C THR A 463 -10.33 -10.82 -1.11
N PHE A 464 -10.40 -10.06 -2.21
CA PHE A 464 -11.23 -8.86 -2.31
C PHE A 464 -12.71 -9.17 -2.07
N TYR A 465 -13.23 -10.16 -2.80
CA TYR A 465 -14.64 -10.55 -2.71
C TYR A 465 -15.00 -11.14 -1.35
N THR A 466 -14.10 -11.86 -0.71
CA THR A 466 -14.30 -12.43 0.62
C THR A 466 -14.47 -11.33 1.66
N GLN A 467 -13.54 -10.37 1.71
CA GLN A 467 -13.63 -9.27 2.68
C GLN A 467 -14.86 -8.40 2.44
N PHE A 468 -15.11 -7.99 1.19
CA PHE A 468 -16.26 -7.20 0.80
C PHE A 468 -17.58 -7.92 1.09
N GLY A 469 -17.75 -9.14 0.59
CA GLY A 469 -18.99 -9.90 0.65
C GLY A 469 -19.36 -10.33 2.06
N LEU A 470 -18.39 -10.83 2.85
CA LEU A 470 -18.66 -11.22 4.23
C LEU A 470 -18.92 -10.01 5.13
N THR A 471 -18.23 -8.89 4.93
CA THR A 471 -18.52 -7.64 5.65
C THR A 471 -19.96 -7.21 5.44
N MET A 472 -20.44 -7.21 4.18
CA MET A 472 -21.85 -6.91 3.87
C MET A 472 -22.83 -7.92 4.47
N ALA A 473 -22.56 -9.20 4.29
CA ALA A 473 -23.43 -10.27 4.78
C ALA A 473 -23.61 -10.21 6.30
N VAL A 474 -22.51 -9.99 7.04
CA VAL A 474 -22.54 -9.89 8.50
C VAL A 474 -23.25 -8.62 8.97
N ALA A 475 -23.00 -7.49 8.33
CA ALA A 475 -23.69 -6.24 8.67
C ALA A 475 -25.21 -6.37 8.53
N VAL A 476 -25.69 -7.01 7.45
CA VAL A 476 -27.11 -7.33 7.26
C VAL A 476 -27.61 -8.34 8.29
N GLY A 477 -26.80 -9.36 8.63
CA GLY A 477 -27.14 -10.32 9.67
C GLY A 477 -27.34 -9.67 11.05
N ILE A 478 -26.46 -8.74 11.44
CA ILE A 478 -26.60 -7.95 12.68
C ILE A 478 -27.82 -7.03 12.60
N SER A 479 -28.09 -6.41 11.43
CA SER A 479 -29.29 -5.62 11.18
C SER A 479 -30.57 -6.43 11.42
N ALA A 480 -30.64 -7.63 10.86
CA ALA A 480 -31.78 -8.51 11.06
C ALA A 480 -32.00 -8.88 12.53
N ILE A 481 -30.90 -9.16 13.27
CA ILE A 481 -30.99 -9.41 14.71
C ILE A 481 -31.54 -8.17 15.44
N ASN A 482 -31.06 -6.97 15.12
CA ASN A 482 -31.56 -5.72 15.70
C ASN A 482 -33.02 -5.46 15.35
N ALA A 483 -33.41 -5.67 14.08
CA ALA A 483 -34.80 -5.50 13.63
C ALA A 483 -35.78 -6.44 14.32
N LEU A 484 -35.31 -7.63 14.73
CA LEU A 484 -36.14 -8.61 15.42
C LEU A 484 -36.11 -8.49 16.96
N THR A 485 -35.12 -7.79 17.52
CA THR A 485 -34.94 -7.69 18.98
C THR A 485 -35.04 -6.26 19.49
N LEU A 486 -34.12 -5.39 19.07
CA LEU A 486 -34.01 -4.01 19.59
C LEU A 486 -35.10 -3.09 19.02
N SER A 487 -35.31 -3.11 17.68
CA SER A 487 -36.25 -2.18 17.04
C SER A 487 -37.68 -2.32 17.56
N PRO A 488 -38.28 -3.53 17.71
CA PRO A 488 -39.60 -3.67 18.28
C PRO A 488 -39.67 -3.30 19.76
N ALA A 489 -38.61 -3.52 20.52
CA ALA A 489 -38.53 -3.10 21.92
C ALA A 489 -38.51 -1.56 22.04
N LEU A 490 -37.73 -0.89 21.18
CA LEU A 490 -37.70 0.57 21.11
C LEU A 490 -39.05 1.16 20.59
N CYS A 491 -39.71 0.51 19.65
CA CYS A 491 -41.04 0.89 19.21
C CYS A 491 -42.02 0.85 20.39
N ALA A 492 -42.00 -0.22 21.18
CA ALA A 492 -42.88 -0.35 22.35
C ALA A 492 -42.64 0.72 23.42
N LEU A 493 -41.38 1.20 23.57
CA LEU A 493 -40.99 2.20 24.56
C LEU A 493 -41.19 3.65 24.09
N LEU A 494 -40.82 3.95 22.84
CA LEU A 494 -40.68 5.32 22.34
C LEU A 494 -41.88 5.82 21.55
N LEU A 495 -42.55 4.93 20.79
CA LEU A 495 -43.66 5.34 19.93
C LEU A 495 -44.91 5.67 20.75
N LYS A 496 -45.64 6.64 20.30
CA LYS A 496 -46.95 7.04 20.88
C LYS A 496 -47.97 7.18 19.77
N PRO A 497 -49.24 6.77 20.01
CA PRO A 497 -50.31 7.01 19.04
C PRO A 497 -50.51 8.52 18.80
N TYR A 498 -50.85 8.88 17.57
CA TYR A 498 -50.98 10.28 17.15
C TYR A 498 -52.26 10.94 17.66
N ILE A 499 -53.20 10.17 18.19
CA ILE A 499 -54.51 10.65 18.67
C ILE A 499 -54.43 10.83 20.18
N ASN A 500 -54.75 12.03 20.69
CA ASN A 500 -54.90 12.30 22.12
C ASN A 500 -56.05 11.50 22.72
N GLU A 501 -56.08 11.30 24.02
CA GLU A 501 -57.15 10.63 24.76
C GLU A 501 -58.54 11.27 24.50
N ASP A 502 -58.58 12.56 24.11
CA ASP A 502 -59.78 13.34 23.81
C ASP A 502 -60.17 13.35 22.30
N GLY A 503 -59.50 12.59 21.44
CA GLY A 503 -59.82 12.51 20.01
C GLY A 503 -59.50 13.77 19.18
N THR A 504 -58.82 14.77 19.74
CA THR A 504 -58.45 16.01 19.06
C THR A 504 -57.05 15.96 18.47
N GLN A 505 -56.93 16.25 17.15
CA GLN A 505 -55.62 16.41 16.51
C GLN A 505 -54.98 17.76 16.90
N LYS A 506 -53.71 17.75 17.34
CA LYS A 506 -52.96 19.00 17.59
C LYS A 506 -52.80 19.80 16.31
N ASN A 507 -53.28 21.04 16.29
CA ASN A 507 -53.24 21.93 15.12
C ASN A 507 -51.95 22.78 15.10
N ASN A 508 -50.77 22.13 15.05
CA ASN A 508 -49.47 22.77 14.96
C ASN A 508 -48.96 22.82 13.51
N PHE A 509 -47.95 23.65 13.22
CA PHE A 509 -47.30 23.75 11.91
C PHE A 509 -46.89 22.36 11.37
N ALA A 510 -46.36 21.51 12.23
CA ALA A 510 -45.99 20.12 11.90
C ALA A 510 -47.23 19.29 11.46
N ALA A 511 -48.39 19.50 12.03
CA ALA A 511 -49.61 18.80 11.66
C ALA A 511 -50.12 19.26 10.28
N ARG A 512 -49.97 20.54 9.94
CA ARG A 512 -50.30 21.07 8.58
C ARG A 512 -49.36 20.54 7.53
N PHE A 513 -48.05 20.50 7.80
CA PHE A 513 -47.06 19.91 6.91
C PHE A 513 -47.33 18.42 6.66
N ARG A 514 -47.63 17.69 7.73
CA ARG A 514 -47.98 16.26 7.68
C ARG A 514 -49.21 16.00 6.80
N LYS A 515 -50.26 16.81 6.96
CA LYS A 515 -51.47 16.69 6.15
C LYS A 515 -51.22 16.99 4.67
N ALA A 516 -50.42 18.02 4.37
CA ALA A 516 -50.08 18.36 2.99
C ALA A 516 -49.20 17.28 2.33
N PHE A 517 -48.20 16.76 3.08
CA PHE A 517 -47.33 15.68 2.61
C PHE A 517 -48.13 14.40 2.34
N ASN A 518 -48.95 13.96 3.29
CA ASN A 518 -49.78 12.75 3.12
C ASN A 518 -50.71 12.86 1.93
N SER A 519 -51.37 14.04 1.74
CA SER A 519 -52.22 14.26 0.58
C SER A 519 -51.44 14.20 -0.76
N ALA A 520 -50.23 14.73 -0.80
CA ALA A 520 -49.36 14.62 -1.99
C ALA A 520 -48.90 13.16 -2.21
N PHE A 521 -48.57 12.45 -1.14
CA PHE A 521 -48.19 11.05 -1.18
C PHE A 521 -49.34 10.16 -1.67
N ASP A 522 -50.55 10.35 -1.17
CA ASP A 522 -51.73 9.61 -1.61
C ASP A 522 -52.00 9.81 -3.11
N MET A 523 -51.87 11.04 -3.63
CA MET A 523 -51.96 11.29 -5.08
C MET A 523 -50.88 10.53 -5.87
N MET A 524 -49.66 10.43 -5.34
CA MET A 524 -48.59 9.68 -5.98
C MET A 524 -48.85 8.18 -5.96
N VAL A 525 -49.38 7.64 -4.86
CA VAL A 525 -49.80 6.24 -4.72
C VAL A 525 -50.90 5.90 -5.72
N ASP A 526 -51.91 6.77 -5.92
CA ASP A 526 -52.98 6.53 -6.89
C ASP A 526 -52.48 6.55 -8.34
N LYS A 527 -51.55 7.44 -8.69
CA LYS A 527 -50.87 7.40 -9.99
C LYS A 527 -50.08 6.11 -10.16
N TYR A 528 -49.32 5.70 -9.13
CA TYR A 528 -48.55 4.44 -9.13
C TYR A 528 -49.47 3.23 -9.34
N LYS A 529 -50.59 3.13 -8.62
CA LYS A 529 -51.60 2.07 -8.84
C LYS A 529 -52.06 2.03 -10.29
N THR A 530 -52.33 3.19 -10.88
CA THR A 530 -52.78 3.29 -12.28
C THR A 530 -51.70 2.76 -13.25
N ILE A 531 -50.42 3.11 -13.02
CA ILE A 531 -49.29 2.63 -13.82
C ILE A 531 -49.12 1.12 -13.65
N VAL A 532 -49.17 0.61 -12.43
CA VAL A 532 -49.06 -0.83 -12.16
C VAL A 532 -50.18 -1.61 -12.83
N LEU A 533 -51.42 -1.14 -12.72
CA LEU A 533 -52.59 -1.75 -13.40
C LEU A 533 -52.44 -1.75 -14.93
N PHE A 534 -51.85 -0.68 -15.48
CA PHE A 534 -51.57 -0.62 -16.92
C PHE A 534 -50.59 -1.71 -17.34
N PHE A 535 -49.49 -1.91 -16.60
CA PHE A 535 -48.51 -2.97 -16.85
C PHE A 535 -49.08 -4.37 -16.64
N ILE A 536 -49.88 -4.57 -15.59
CA ILE A 536 -50.55 -5.86 -15.32
C ILE A 536 -51.50 -6.23 -16.47
N LYS A 537 -52.25 -5.27 -16.99
CA LYS A 537 -53.13 -5.50 -18.13
C LYS A 537 -52.41 -5.76 -19.44
N ARG A 538 -51.21 -5.20 -19.61
CA ARG A 538 -50.39 -5.33 -20.83
C ARG A 538 -49.08 -6.11 -20.54
N ARG A 539 -49.20 -7.37 -20.18
CA ARG A 539 -48.06 -8.25 -19.81
C ARG A 539 -46.93 -8.27 -20.83
N TRP A 540 -47.25 -8.17 -22.14
CA TRP A 540 -46.27 -8.11 -23.19
C TRP A 540 -45.33 -6.91 -23.05
N LEU A 541 -45.82 -5.75 -22.60
CA LEU A 541 -45.03 -4.54 -22.39
C LEU A 541 -44.04 -4.74 -21.24
N THR A 542 -44.45 -5.42 -20.18
CA THR A 542 -43.57 -5.77 -19.04
C THR A 542 -42.42 -6.68 -19.48
N TRP A 543 -42.73 -7.73 -20.26
CA TRP A 543 -41.73 -8.62 -20.81
C TRP A 543 -40.80 -7.93 -21.82
N SER A 544 -41.33 -7.03 -22.65
CA SER A 544 -40.54 -6.23 -23.58
C SER A 544 -39.56 -5.30 -22.84
N LEU A 545 -40.02 -4.63 -21.77
CA LEU A 545 -39.18 -3.76 -20.95
C LEU A 545 -38.05 -4.58 -20.27
N LEU A 546 -38.40 -5.74 -19.73
CA LEU A 546 -37.42 -6.66 -19.13
C LEU A 546 -36.40 -7.13 -20.17
N ALA A 547 -36.83 -7.56 -21.35
CA ALA A 547 -35.93 -7.95 -22.42
C ALA A 547 -35.00 -6.80 -22.87
N CYS A 548 -35.56 -5.58 -22.99
CA CYS A 548 -34.78 -4.39 -23.31
C CYS A 548 -33.71 -4.10 -22.23
N SER A 549 -34.05 -4.22 -20.95
CA SER A 549 -33.10 -4.01 -19.86
C SER A 549 -31.98 -5.08 -19.85
N VAL A 550 -32.30 -6.35 -20.16
CA VAL A 550 -31.31 -7.42 -20.30
C VAL A 550 -30.38 -7.17 -21.49
N VAL A 551 -30.94 -6.78 -22.65
CA VAL A 551 -30.13 -6.43 -23.84
C VAL A 551 -29.22 -5.25 -23.54
N LEU A 552 -29.74 -4.20 -22.88
CA LEU A 552 -28.93 -3.04 -22.46
C LEU A 552 -27.83 -3.45 -21.50
N LEU A 553 -28.11 -4.32 -20.53
CA LEU A 553 -27.12 -4.85 -19.60
C LEU A 553 -25.99 -5.56 -20.35
N VAL A 554 -26.31 -6.47 -21.27
CA VAL A 554 -25.31 -7.21 -22.07
C VAL A 554 -24.47 -6.26 -22.92
N LEU A 555 -25.10 -5.27 -23.55
CA LEU A 555 -24.38 -4.26 -24.34
C LEU A 555 -23.42 -3.41 -23.49
N LEU A 556 -23.87 -2.99 -22.30
CA LEU A 556 -23.02 -2.24 -21.37
C LEU A 556 -21.86 -3.09 -20.85
N MET A 557 -22.12 -4.34 -20.46
CA MET A 557 -21.06 -5.26 -20.00
C MET A 557 -19.98 -5.51 -21.06
N ASN A 558 -20.38 -5.62 -22.34
CA ASN A 558 -19.42 -5.82 -23.43
C ASN A 558 -18.61 -4.57 -23.77
N ASN A 559 -19.17 -3.37 -23.52
CA ASN A 559 -18.50 -2.10 -23.82
C ASN A 559 -17.73 -1.50 -22.64
N THR A 560 -18.01 -1.93 -21.42
CA THR A 560 -17.36 -1.42 -20.22
C THR A 560 -16.00 -2.11 -20.04
N LYS A 561 -14.94 -1.32 -19.87
CA LYS A 561 -13.62 -1.84 -19.53
C LYS A 561 -13.67 -2.51 -18.15
N THR A 562 -13.05 -3.68 -18.04
CA THR A 562 -12.94 -4.40 -16.77
C THR A 562 -11.58 -4.17 -16.16
N SER A 563 -11.54 -3.77 -14.89
CA SER A 563 -10.34 -3.61 -14.09
C SER A 563 -10.60 -4.19 -12.69
N LEU A 564 -9.56 -4.65 -12.01
CA LEU A 564 -9.68 -5.12 -10.62
C LEU A 564 -9.90 -3.95 -9.66
N VAL A 565 -9.16 -2.86 -9.91
CA VAL A 565 -9.22 -1.61 -9.14
C VAL A 565 -9.28 -0.47 -10.14
N PRO A 566 -10.12 0.56 -9.93
CA PRO A 566 -10.12 1.76 -10.77
C PRO A 566 -8.78 2.50 -10.65
N ASP A 567 -8.44 3.27 -11.69
CA ASP A 567 -7.29 4.16 -11.66
C ASP A 567 -7.53 5.29 -10.64
N GLU A 568 -6.62 5.43 -9.70
CA GLU A 568 -6.71 6.38 -8.59
C GLU A 568 -5.57 7.40 -8.65
N ASP A 569 -5.86 8.63 -8.21
CA ASP A 569 -4.87 9.68 -8.08
C ASP A 569 -4.10 9.53 -6.76
N GLN A 570 -2.93 8.88 -6.83
CA GLN A 570 -2.06 8.66 -5.67
C GLN A 570 -1.12 9.83 -5.37
N GLY A 571 -1.25 10.97 -6.09
CA GLY A 571 -0.42 12.16 -5.87
C GLY A 571 1.00 12.03 -6.39
N VAL A 572 1.33 10.97 -7.13
CA VAL A 572 2.66 10.72 -7.71
C VAL A 572 2.53 10.17 -9.12
N ILE A 573 3.39 10.64 -10.02
CA ILE A 573 3.49 10.13 -11.39
C ILE A 573 4.91 9.61 -11.63
N PHE A 574 5.03 8.40 -12.16
CA PHE A 574 6.29 7.84 -12.61
C PHE A 574 6.43 7.99 -14.13
N VAL A 575 7.49 8.66 -14.55
CA VAL A 575 7.83 8.84 -15.97
C VAL A 575 9.02 7.96 -16.30
N ASN A 576 8.82 6.90 -17.09
CA ASN A 576 9.91 6.05 -17.54
C ASN A 576 10.49 6.60 -18.85
N VAL A 577 11.80 6.78 -18.89
CA VAL A 577 12.54 7.27 -20.05
C VAL A 577 13.46 6.16 -20.55
N SER A 578 13.41 5.89 -21.85
CA SER A 578 14.34 4.98 -22.52
C SER A 578 15.06 5.73 -23.62
N THR A 579 16.38 5.71 -23.57
CA THR A 579 17.25 6.21 -24.66
C THR A 579 17.62 5.06 -25.60
N ALA A 580 18.32 5.34 -26.68
CA ALA A 580 18.75 4.31 -27.61
C ALA A 580 19.59 3.24 -26.89
N ALA A 581 19.42 1.97 -27.28
CA ALA A 581 20.19 0.87 -26.73
C ALA A 581 21.69 1.12 -26.86
N GLY A 582 22.45 0.97 -25.77
CA GLY A 582 23.89 1.26 -25.72
C GLY A 582 24.24 2.72 -25.44
N SER A 583 23.26 3.58 -25.14
CA SER A 583 23.55 4.94 -24.65
C SER A 583 24.32 4.89 -23.34
N SER A 584 25.30 5.78 -23.20
CA SER A 584 26.01 5.97 -21.94
C SER A 584 25.09 6.62 -20.89
N LEU A 585 25.37 6.36 -19.61
CA LEU A 585 24.64 6.96 -18.51
C LEU A 585 24.63 8.50 -18.58
N THR A 586 25.77 9.10 -18.91
CA THR A 586 25.89 10.56 -19.11
C THR A 586 25.00 11.09 -20.23
N THR A 587 24.79 10.32 -21.30
CA THR A 587 23.88 10.70 -22.39
C THR A 587 22.44 10.65 -21.92
N THR A 588 22.07 9.58 -21.21
CA THR A 588 20.74 9.42 -20.62
C THR A 588 20.46 10.52 -19.58
N ASP A 589 21.43 10.83 -18.74
CA ASP A 589 21.31 11.89 -17.73
C ASP A 589 21.08 13.27 -18.36
N LYS A 590 21.80 13.63 -19.42
CA LYS A 590 21.56 14.88 -20.18
C LYS A 590 20.16 14.96 -20.81
N VAL A 591 19.61 13.83 -21.23
CA VAL A 591 18.22 13.76 -21.70
C VAL A 591 17.26 14.00 -20.54
N MET A 592 17.51 13.35 -19.42
CA MET A 592 16.72 13.49 -18.20
C MET A 592 16.72 14.91 -17.65
N GLU A 593 17.87 15.59 -17.63
CA GLU A 593 17.96 17.01 -17.24
C GLU A 593 17.10 17.93 -18.12
N ARG A 594 17.06 17.67 -19.43
CA ARG A 594 16.21 18.46 -20.34
C ARG A 594 14.73 18.24 -20.06
N ILE A 595 14.35 17.01 -19.77
CA ILE A 595 12.97 16.67 -19.41
C ILE A 595 12.62 17.31 -18.06
N GLU A 596 13.47 17.14 -17.05
CA GLU A 596 13.29 17.72 -15.71
C GLU A 596 13.04 19.23 -15.77
N LYS A 597 13.89 19.99 -16.48
CA LYS A 597 13.75 21.45 -16.65
C LYS A 597 12.40 21.86 -17.25
N ARG A 598 11.84 21.06 -18.16
CA ARG A 598 10.52 21.33 -18.75
C ARG A 598 9.38 20.98 -17.80
N LEU A 599 9.55 19.95 -16.98
CA LEU A 599 8.51 19.47 -16.08
C LEU A 599 8.41 20.31 -14.80
N ILE A 600 9.50 20.84 -14.27
CA ILE A 600 9.50 21.72 -13.08
C ILE A 600 8.56 22.93 -13.28
N GLU A 601 8.34 23.38 -14.52
CA GLU A 601 7.43 24.49 -14.84
C GLU A 601 5.93 24.14 -14.71
N ILE A 602 5.56 22.87 -14.47
CA ILE A 602 4.16 22.45 -14.29
C ILE A 602 3.68 22.88 -12.90
N PRO A 603 2.69 23.77 -12.80
CA PRO A 603 2.29 24.38 -11.53
C PRO A 603 1.67 23.40 -10.51
N GLN A 604 1.16 22.26 -10.98
CA GLN A 604 0.58 21.19 -10.15
C GLN A 604 1.64 20.32 -9.48
N LEU A 605 2.91 20.39 -9.92
CA LEU A 605 4.00 19.64 -9.31
C LEU A 605 4.52 20.36 -8.07
N LYS A 606 4.86 19.61 -7.06
CA LYS A 606 5.54 20.06 -5.85
C LYS A 606 7.04 19.83 -5.96
N HIS A 607 7.43 18.63 -6.41
CA HIS A 607 8.82 18.22 -6.58
C HIS A 607 8.99 17.32 -7.80
N VAL A 608 10.14 17.40 -8.42
CA VAL A 608 10.56 16.55 -9.54
C VAL A 608 11.87 15.88 -9.17
N GLN A 609 11.86 14.57 -9.06
CA GLN A 609 13.06 13.78 -8.79
C GLN A 609 13.49 13.03 -10.03
N LYS A 610 14.77 13.10 -10.37
CA LYS A 610 15.41 12.46 -11.50
C LYS A 610 16.29 11.29 -11.00
N VAL A 611 16.20 10.14 -11.68
CA VAL A 611 17.09 9.00 -11.50
C VAL A 611 17.49 8.47 -12.87
N ALA A 612 18.70 8.74 -13.33
CA ALA A 612 19.27 8.11 -14.51
C ALA A 612 19.94 6.77 -14.11
N GLY A 613 19.85 5.78 -14.99
CA GLY A 613 20.40 4.45 -14.75
C GLY A 613 19.38 3.43 -14.22
N TYR A 614 18.14 3.85 -13.97
CA TYR A 614 17.07 2.98 -13.50
C TYR A 614 15.72 3.32 -14.14
N GLY A 615 15.01 2.31 -14.59
CA GLY A 615 13.62 2.41 -15.05
C GLY A 615 12.75 1.49 -14.18
N LEU A 616 11.59 1.97 -13.76
CA LEU A 616 10.68 1.20 -12.90
C LEU A 616 10.28 -0.14 -13.53
N LEU A 617 10.09 -0.16 -14.84
CA LEU A 617 9.70 -1.35 -15.62
C LEU A 617 10.90 -2.13 -16.16
N ALA A 618 11.97 -1.43 -16.52
CA ALA A 618 13.12 -2.01 -17.18
C ALA A 618 14.24 -2.46 -16.21
N GLY A 619 14.20 -1.98 -14.97
CA GLY A 619 15.25 -2.21 -14.00
C GLY A 619 16.49 -1.35 -14.22
N GLN A 620 17.65 -1.82 -13.78
CA GLN A 620 18.92 -1.10 -13.89
C GLN A 620 19.50 -1.17 -15.30
N GLY A 621 19.96 -0.04 -15.83
CA GLY A 621 20.66 0.02 -17.12
C GLY A 621 20.96 1.44 -17.55
N SER A 622 22.12 1.67 -18.19
CA SER A 622 22.61 2.99 -18.58
C SER A 622 21.70 3.76 -19.56
N SER A 623 20.88 3.04 -20.34
CA SER A 623 19.92 3.62 -21.28
C SER A 623 18.55 3.89 -20.70
N PHE A 624 18.35 3.66 -19.42
CA PHE A 624 17.08 3.86 -18.72
C PHE A 624 17.15 5.01 -17.73
N GLY A 625 16.03 5.69 -17.57
CA GLY A 625 15.85 6.72 -16.56
C GLY A 625 14.41 6.76 -16.06
N MET A 626 14.23 7.29 -14.87
CA MET A 626 12.93 7.48 -14.24
C MET A 626 12.86 8.88 -13.64
N LEU A 627 11.75 9.59 -13.89
CA LEU A 627 11.39 10.75 -13.07
C LEU A 627 10.21 10.39 -12.18
N ILE A 628 10.27 10.91 -10.96
CA ILE A 628 9.22 10.79 -9.97
C ILE A 628 8.69 12.19 -9.73
N LEU A 629 7.45 12.40 -10.14
CA LEU A 629 6.78 13.70 -10.05
C LEU A 629 5.84 13.65 -8.85
N LYS A 630 6.16 14.40 -7.80
CA LYS A 630 5.26 14.58 -6.65
C LYS A 630 4.30 15.71 -6.95
N LEU A 631 3.02 15.42 -6.94
CA LEU A 631 1.96 16.41 -7.09
C LEU A 631 1.74 17.18 -5.76
N LYS A 632 1.17 18.38 -5.87
CA LYS A 632 0.66 19.09 -4.71
C LYS A 632 -0.47 18.31 -4.03
N PRO A 633 -0.75 18.52 -2.73
CA PRO A 633 -1.88 17.91 -2.04
C PRO A 633 -3.21 18.11 -2.79
N TRP A 634 -4.15 17.17 -2.63
CA TRP A 634 -5.43 17.15 -3.36
C TRP A 634 -6.30 18.39 -3.09
N ASP A 635 -6.21 18.97 -1.89
CA ASP A 635 -6.88 20.21 -1.49
C ASP A 635 -6.34 21.47 -2.19
N GLU A 636 -5.08 21.44 -2.63
CA GLU A 636 -4.46 22.52 -3.40
C GLU A 636 -4.70 22.42 -4.92
N ARG A 637 -5.30 21.33 -5.39
CA ARG A 637 -5.59 21.06 -6.82
C ARG A 637 -7.02 20.52 -7.04
N PRO A 638 -8.06 21.29 -6.66
CA PRO A 638 -9.45 20.82 -6.70
C PRO A 638 -10.09 20.86 -8.10
N GLY A 639 -9.43 21.42 -9.10
CA GLY A 639 -9.98 21.61 -10.46
C GLY A 639 -9.89 20.35 -11.32
N ASP A 640 -10.80 20.18 -12.27
CA ASP A 640 -10.74 19.09 -13.25
C ASP A 640 -9.46 19.16 -14.13
N GLU A 641 -8.90 20.35 -14.31
CA GLU A 641 -7.63 20.57 -15.03
C GLU A 641 -6.40 20.19 -14.18
N ASP A 642 -6.57 20.06 -12.87
CA ASP A 642 -5.51 19.76 -11.90
C ASP A 642 -5.45 18.28 -11.53
N ASN A 643 -6.33 17.45 -12.09
CA ASN A 643 -6.33 16.02 -11.84
C ASN A 643 -5.10 15.34 -12.46
N VAL A 644 -4.76 14.15 -11.97
CA VAL A 644 -3.57 13.39 -12.41
C VAL A 644 -3.57 13.13 -13.93
N GLN A 645 -4.72 12.86 -14.54
CA GLN A 645 -4.83 12.58 -15.98
C GLN A 645 -4.50 13.81 -16.83
N SER A 646 -4.95 14.99 -16.38
CA SER A 646 -4.62 16.27 -17.01
C SER A 646 -3.11 16.56 -16.94
N VAL A 647 -2.51 16.33 -15.76
CA VAL A 647 -1.07 16.50 -15.56
C VAL A 647 -0.28 15.52 -16.43
N ILE A 648 -0.71 14.25 -16.53
CA ILE A 648 -0.10 13.28 -17.46
C ILE A 648 -0.16 13.80 -18.90
N GLY A 649 -1.30 14.37 -19.33
CA GLY A 649 -1.43 15.01 -20.63
C GLY A 649 -0.43 16.16 -20.86
N GLN A 650 -0.21 17.01 -19.84
CA GLN A 650 0.79 18.08 -19.88
C GLN A 650 2.22 17.53 -19.95
N VAL A 651 2.52 16.46 -19.20
CA VAL A 651 3.83 15.78 -19.25
C VAL A 651 4.11 15.28 -20.68
N TYR A 652 3.16 14.56 -21.30
CA TYR A 652 3.31 14.10 -22.67
C TYR A 652 3.48 15.27 -23.67
N ALA A 653 2.69 16.33 -23.53
CA ALA A 653 2.77 17.50 -24.44
C ALA A 653 4.13 18.20 -24.35
N ARG A 654 4.74 18.29 -23.15
CA ARG A 654 6.05 18.93 -22.94
C ARG A 654 7.25 18.04 -23.30
N THR A 655 7.02 16.74 -23.47
CA THR A 655 8.07 15.73 -23.75
C THR A 655 7.91 15.07 -25.13
N ALA A 656 7.05 15.61 -26.00
CA ALA A 656 6.73 15.02 -27.29
C ALA A 656 7.85 15.14 -28.36
N ASP A 657 8.90 15.97 -28.13
CA ASP A 657 10.04 16.15 -29.06
C ASP A 657 11.16 15.10 -28.76
#